data_3765cafca09866ac0843a994e0daf54a
#
_entry.id   3765cafca09866ac0843a994e0daf54a
#
_cell.length_a   1.000
_cell.length_b   1.000
_cell.length_c   1.000
_cell.angle_alpha   90.00
_cell.angle_beta   90.00
_cell.angle_gamma   90.00
#
_symmetry.space_group_name_H-M   'P 1'
#
loop_
_entity.id
_entity.type
_entity.pdbx_description
1 polymer ?
#
loop_
_entity_poly.entity_id
_entity_poly.type
_entity_poly.pdbx_seq_one_letter_code
_entity_poly.pdbx_strand_id
1 'polypeptide(L)'
;MQLVPKTNLSSEPTPTTEKIILDVGGMKCGGCVKAVERQLFQYPGVKSASVNLATEIAVVELETSVVDADALAQQLTAAGFPSQPRQASGKVADKNQGKSDPAERQRREIQSARRQLIIAALLLLLSGIGHFGNSGGFVLPVLHNIWFHCGLATVALLIPGRSILIDGWVSWRRLAPNMNTLVGLGTLIAYTASLVALLFPQLGWECFFDEPVMMLGFILLGRTLEKQARGRVTAAFKNLLDLQPQLARLIPKRSVETRDSASLQPSLTEVIEIPAEQVRVGEWLQILPGDKIPVDGVVIDGQTTIDESMLTGEAVPVLKQRGDTVTAGTLNQSGAIAIEATRTGNDTTLAQIVALVEAAQIRKAPVQKLADTVAGYFTYGVLAAAVLTFLFWYFIGTHVWHDVSIWAGMNMAHHYYGVPIPTHHSPLLVSLKLAIAVMVVACPCALGLATPTAILVGTAIAAERGLLIKGGDVLEKVHQLDTIVFDKTGTLTSGNPTVTDCVVLEGQAKGGDTENNFDRFSASPPDHQSPIPNPQYLLQLAAAVERGTCHPLATAIQNQAQQQQLTIPPATDFHTEPGLGVSAVVEGNLVLLGNCDWLSWHGIVIDENVYKQVQKLAEDGKTVVLMAIAGTVAGLIAIQDTLRPDAKAAVDKLRHMGLRVMLLSGDTPTAAFAIANQLGLDTADVIAAVPPAKKAEVIQSLQNREIETSAEPKSVVAMVGDGINDAPALSQADIGIALHTATDVAIETADIVLMRNCLSDVVTSIQLSRATFNKIRQNLFWAFAYNTLGIPLAAGILLPSLHFVLSPAGAAALMAFSSVSVVTNSLILRRFSHS
;
A
#
# COMPACT_ATOMS: atom_id res chain seq x y z
N MET A 1 -19.49 24.75 52.06
CA MET A 1 -18.04 24.89 52.15
C MET A 1 -17.49 23.59 52.68
N GLN A 2 -17.23 22.62 51.83
CA GLN A 2 -16.48 21.40 52.18
C GLN A 2 -15.57 21.06 50.96
N LEU A 3 -14.29 21.13 51.23
CA LEU A 3 -13.19 20.88 50.33
C LEU A 3 -13.12 19.37 50.00
N VAL A 4 -13.22 19.01 48.70
CA VAL A 4 -12.91 17.67 48.17
C VAL A 4 -11.44 17.65 47.82
N PRO A 5 -10.62 16.67 48.21
CA PRO A 5 -9.21 16.63 47.89
C PRO A 5 -8.98 16.26 46.40
N LYS A 6 -8.11 17.03 45.76
CA LYS A 6 -7.58 16.71 44.43
C LYS A 6 -6.71 15.44 44.55
N THR A 7 -7.20 14.32 44.02
CA THR A 7 -6.37 13.17 43.72
C THR A 7 -5.52 13.45 42.49
N ASN A 8 -4.23 13.55 42.69
CA ASN A 8 -3.21 13.53 41.63
C ASN A 8 -3.29 12.16 40.92
N LEU A 9 -3.89 12.10 39.76
CA LEU A 9 -3.67 11.03 38.81
C LEU A 9 -2.27 11.29 38.19
N SER A 10 -1.27 10.59 38.71
CA SER A 10 0.02 10.42 38.05
C SER A 10 -0.28 9.66 36.75
N SER A 11 -0.24 10.36 35.63
CA SER A 11 -0.15 9.74 34.30
C SER A 11 1.18 9.00 34.25
N GLU A 12 1.15 7.68 34.32
CA GLU A 12 2.29 6.85 33.90
C GLU A 12 2.62 7.22 32.45
N PRO A 13 3.89 7.48 32.10
CA PRO A 13 4.26 7.73 30.74
C PRO A 13 4.00 6.45 29.93
N THR A 14 3.17 6.52 28.92
CA THR A 14 3.02 5.47 27.89
C THR A 14 4.42 5.14 27.36
N PRO A 15 4.85 3.88 27.36
CA PRO A 15 6.16 3.51 26.86
C PRO A 15 6.23 3.86 25.37
N THR A 16 7.07 4.83 25.04
CA THR A 16 7.43 5.17 23.66
C THR A 16 8.15 3.98 23.05
N THR A 17 7.47 3.23 22.19
CA THR A 17 8.09 2.16 21.41
C THR A 17 8.90 2.78 20.27
N GLU A 18 10.20 2.56 20.27
CA GLU A 18 11.11 2.99 19.20
C GLU A 18 11.18 1.90 18.13
N LYS A 19 11.12 2.29 16.83
CA LYS A 19 11.22 1.38 15.69
C LYS A 19 12.59 1.51 15.04
N ILE A 20 13.32 0.41 14.95
CA ILE A 20 14.60 0.31 14.23
C ILE A 20 14.38 -0.47 12.93
N ILE A 21 14.91 0.05 11.83
CA ILE A 21 14.90 -0.61 10.52
C ILE A 21 16.32 -1.07 10.20
N LEU A 22 16.46 -2.36 9.86
CA LEU A 22 17.73 -2.98 9.48
C LEU A 22 17.64 -3.53 8.06
N ASP A 23 18.63 -3.26 7.23
CA ASP A 23 18.85 -3.98 5.98
C ASP A 23 19.53 -5.31 6.31
N VAL A 24 18.92 -6.44 5.93
CA VAL A 24 19.37 -7.78 6.28
C VAL A 24 19.60 -8.60 5.01
N GLY A 25 20.86 -8.77 4.64
CA GLY A 25 21.24 -9.55 3.48
C GLY A 25 21.34 -11.06 3.77
N GLY A 26 21.43 -11.85 2.68
CA GLY A 26 21.71 -13.29 2.75
C GLY A 26 20.49 -14.18 3.03
N MET A 27 19.29 -13.62 3.12
CA MET A 27 18.05 -14.39 3.24
C MET A 27 17.64 -14.96 1.89
N LYS A 28 17.31 -16.26 1.84
CA LYS A 28 16.98 -16.96 0.60
C LYS A 28 15.64 -17.70 0.63
N CYS A 29 15.04 -17.86 1.80
CA CYS A 29 13.78 -18.59 1.99
C CYS A 29 13.09 -18.21 3.30
N GLY A 30 11.84 -18.61 3.47
CA GLY A 30 11.06 -18.38 4.69
C GLY A 30 11.72 -18.95 5.97
N GLY A 31 12.49 -20.03 5.86
CA GLY A 31 13.28 -20.55 6.97
C GLY A 31 14.37 -19.59 7.45
N CYS A 32 15.01 -18.85 6.51
CA CYS A 32 15.98 -17.81 6.84
C CYS A 32 15.31 -16.64 7.58
N VAL A 33 14.12 -16.25 7.14
CA VAL A 33 13.31 -15.20 7.79
C VAL A 33 13.05 -15.55 9.25
N LYS A 34 12.58 -16.77 9.53
CA LYS A 34 12.36 -17.23 10.91
C LYS A 34 13.64 -17.30 11.74
N ALA A 35 14.78 -17.66 11.12
CA ALA A 35 16.05 -17.68 11.81
C ALA A 35 16.48 -16.26 12.22
N VAL A 36 16.31 -15.28 11.34
CA VAL A 36 16.58 -13.85 11.63
C VAL A 36 15.63 -13.34 12.72
N GLU A 37 14.32 -13.58 12.59
CA GLU A 37 13.33 -13.19 13.60
C GLU A 37 13.67 -13.78 14.97
N ARG A 38 14.02 -15.07 15.03
CA ARG A 38 14.44 -15.74 16.29
C ARG A 38 15.69 -15.11 16.89
N GLN A 39 16.68 -14.72 16.08
CA GLN A 39 17.90 -14.07 16.57
C GLN A 39 17.59 -12.67 17.12
N LEU A 40 16.69 -11.92 16.48
CA LEU A 40 16.25 -10.61 16.96
C LEU A 40 15.48 -10.71 18.28
N PHE A 41 14.57 -11.69 18.40
CA PHE A 41 13.83 -11.94 19.65
C PHE A 41 14.70 -12.39 20.83
N GLN A 42 15.89 -12.94 20.58
CA GLN A 42 16.83 -13.30 21.64
C GLN A 42 17.53 -12.08 22.25
N TYR A 43 17.42 -10.92 21.65
CA TYR A 43 18.02 -9.70 22.16
C TYR A 43 17.13 -9.05 23.23
N PRO A 44 17.66 -8.72 24.42
CA PRO A 44 16.90 -8.09 25.50
C PRO A 44 16.30 -6.75 25.03
N GLY A 45 15.01 -6.51 25.27
CA GLY A 45 14.31 -5.28 24.92
C GLY A 45 13.63 -5.27 23.55
N VAL A 46 13.72 -6.34 22.77
CA VAL A 46 12.96 -6.50 21.51
C VAL A 46 11.56 -7.01 21.81
N LYS A 47 10.55 -6.19 21.52
CA LYS A 47 9.13 -6.51 21.68
C LYS A 47 8.57 -7.25 20.46
N SER A 48 8.86 -6.73 19.28
CA SER A 48 8.47 -7.37 18.03
C SER A 48 9.57 -7.26 16.98
N ALA A 49 9.65 -8.26 16.10
CA ALA A 49 10.55 -8.26 14.96
C ALA A 49 9.82 -8.82 13.75
N SER A 50 9.75 -8.07 12.68
CA SER A 50 9.16 -8.47 11.40
C SER A 50 10.20 -8.37 10.30
N VAL A 51 10.41 -9.48 9.57
CA VAL A 51 11.44 -9.57 8.53
C VAL A 51 10.80 -9.90 7.20
N ASN A 52 11.14 -9.14 6.17
CA ASN A 52 10.62 -9.35 4.83
C ASN A 52 11.72 -9.89 3.89
N LEU A 53 11.47 -11.06 3.30
CA LEU A 53 12.39 -11.73 2.38
C LEU A 53 12.55 -10.97 1.05
N ALA A 54 11.49 -10.31 0.57
CA ALA A 54 11.50 -9.69 -0.77
C ALA A 54 12.26 -8.37 -0.78
N THR A 55 12.16 -7.60 0.30
CA THR A 55 12.83 -6.31 0.45
C THR A 55 14.14 -6.40 1.22
N GLU A 56 14.43 -7.56 1.83
CA GLU A 56 15.61 -7.80 2.68
C GLU A 56 15.68 -6.81 3.87
N ILE A 57 14.51 -6.41 4.41
CA ILE A 57 14.36 -5.47 5.52
C ILE A 57 13.83 -6.20 6.77
N ALA A 58 14.40 -5.86 7.93
CA ALA A 58 13.86 -6.21 9.24
C ALA A 58 13.44 -4.95 9.99
N VAL A 59 12.23 -4.96 10.56
CA VAL A 59 11.75 -3.93 11.48
C VAL A 59 11.66 -4.52 12.87
N VAL A 60 12.27 -3.84 13.81
CA VAL A 60 12.36 -4.24 15.21
C VAL A 60 11.71 -3.15 16.06
N GLU A 61 10.73 -3.53 16.87
CA GLU A 61 10.11 -2.66 17.87
C GLU A 61 10.74 -2.94 19.24
N LEU A 62 11.17 -1.90 19.92
CA LEU A 62 11.87 -1.95 21.19
C LEU A 62 11.01 -1.40 22.33
N GLU A 63 11.14 -1.98 23.51
CA GLU A 63 10.44 -1.50 24.71
C GLU A 63 11.12 -0.30 25.38
N THR A 64 12.41 -0.03 25.10
CA THR A 64 13.19 1.04 25.72
C THR A 64 14.25 1.55 24.76
N SER A 65 14.60 2.85 24.89
CA SER A 65 15.61 3.58 24.11
C SER A 65 17.08 3.15 24.36
N VAL A 66 17.32 1.97 24.93
CA VAL A 66 18.64 1.51 25.37
C VAL A 66 19.32 0.57 24.36
N VAL A 67 18.61 0.16 23.31
CA VAL A 67 19.16 -0.81 22.34
C VAL A 67 19.79 -0.08 21.16
N ASP A 68 21.10 -0.29 20.97
CA ASP A 68 21.83 0.26 19.83
C ASP A 68 21.54 -0.53 18.54
N ALA A 69 21.13 0.19 17.49
CA ALA A 69 20.86 -0.38 16.17
C ALA A 69 22.10 -1.10 15.58
N ASP A 70 23.29 -0.57 15.84
CA ASP A 70 24.54 -1.16 15.39
C ASP A 70 24.84 -2.49 16.08
N ALA A 71 24.50 -2.62 17.38
CA ALA A 71 24.65 -3.88 18.12
C ALA A 71 23.72 -4.98 17.56
N LEU A 72 22.46 -4.66 17.23
CA LEU A 72 21.53 -5.60 16.57
C LEU A 72 22.06 -6.06 15.21
N ALA A 73 22.58 -5.12 14.41
CA ALA A 73 23.14 -5.43 13.09
C ALA A 73 24.40 -6.29 13.20
N GLN A 74 25.27 -6.03 14.17
CA GLN A 74 26.46 -6.86 14.44
C GLN A 74 26.08 -8.28 14.87
N GLN A 75 25.08 -8.44 15.73
CA GLN A 75 24.60 -9.77 16.15
C GLN A 75 24.05 -10.56 14.95
N LEU A 76 23.23 -9.97 14.11
CA LEU A 76 22.73 -10.63 12.90
C LEU A 76 23.87 -10.98 11.94
N THR A 77 24.85 -10.09 11.79
CA THR A 77 26.03 -10.33 10.95
C THR A 77 26.87 -11.48 11.51
N ALA A 78 27.08 -11.55 12.82
CA ALA A 78 27.74 -12.67 13.48
C ALA A 78 26.94 -13.97 13.34
N ALA A 79 25.59 -13.88 13.33
CA ALA A 79 24.72 -15.00 13.02
C ALA A 79 24.74 -15.40 11.52
N GLY A 80 25.47 -14.64 10.66
CA GLY A 80 25.70 -14.94 9.22
C GLY A 80 24.66 -14.31 8.32
N PHE A 81 23.93 -13.32 8.80
CA PHE A 81 23.07 -12.46 8.01
C PHE A 81 23.68 -11.05 7.97
N PRO A 82 24.42 -10.66 6.92
CA PRO A 82 25.04 -9.35 6.84
C PRO A 82 23.98 -8.29 7.01
N SER A 83 24.06 -7.50 8.07
CA SER A 83 23.03 -6.54 8.43
C SER A 83 23.64 -5.17 8.73
N GLN A 84 22.90 -4.11 8.39
CA GLN A 84 23.27 -2.73 8.65
C GLN A 84 22.03 -1.95 9.09
N PRO A 85 22.14 -1.00 10.06
CA PRO A 85 21.05 -0.11 10.39
C PRO A 85 20.75 0.81 9.21
N ARG A 86 19.46 0.97 8.89
CA ARG A 86 19.01 1.93 7.91
C ARG A 86 18.88 3.28 8.60
N GLN A 87 19.82 4.18 8.40
CA GLN A 87 19.78 5.52 8.97
C GLN A 87 18.67 6.32 8.28
N ALA A 88 17.74 6.89 9.06
CA ALA A 88 16.88 7.96 8.58
C ALA A 88 17.77 9.13 8.08
N SER A 89 17.50 9.59 6.87
CA SER A 89 18.26 10.67 6.22
C SER A 89 18.25 11.94 7.11
N GLY A 90 19.31 12.20 7.85
CA GLY A 90 19.37 13.37 8.73
C GLY A 90 20.66 13.56 9.50
N LYS A 91 21.58 12.58 9.49
CA LYS A 91 22.92 12.79 10.07
C LYS A 91 23.99 12.69 8.97
N VAL A 92 24.65 13.81 8.75
CA VAL A 92 25.86 13.92 7.92
C VAL A 92 26.88 12.89 8.42
N ALA A 93 26.96 11.76 7.74
CA ALA A 93 27.97 10.75 8.04
C ALA A 93 29.28 11.15 7.39
N ASP A 94 30.32 11.12 8.20
CA ASP A 94 31.72 11.37 7.86
C ASP A 94 32.12 10.66 6.54
N LYS A 95 32.70 11.41 5.61
CA LYS A 95 32.99 11.05 4.22
C LYS A 95 34.03 9.94 4.02
N ASN A 96 34.44 9.19 5.05
CA ASN A 96 35.63 8.31 4.99
C ASN A 96 35.39 6.82 5.17
N GLN A 97 34.14 6.32 5.15
CA GLN A 97 33.92 4.87 5.09
C GLN A 97 33.20 4.52 3.78
N GLY A 98 33.88 3.82 2.90
CA GLY A 98 33.55 3.32 1.56
C GLY A 98 32.08 3.03 1.25
N LYS A 99 31.24 4.04 1.14
CA LYS A 99 29.88 3.93 0.60
C LYS A 99 29.99 3.77 -0.92
N SER A 100 29.87 2.56 -1.43
CA SER A 100 29.59 2.35 -2.84
C SER A 100 28.22 2.96 -3.15
N ASP A 101 28.21 3.91 -4.10
CA ASP A 101 27.03 4.55 -4.70
C ASP A 101 25.92 3.50 -4.94
N PRO A 102 24.66 3.74 -4.54
CA PRO A 102 23.54 2.85 -4.82
C PRO A 102 23.45 2.45 -6.30
N ALA A 103 23.79 3.35 -7.22
CA ALA A 103 23.89 3.06 -8.65
C ALA A 103 25.00 2.06 -9.00
N GLU A 104 26.15 2.12 -8.30
CA GLU A 104 27.21 1.15 -8.46
C GLU A 104 26.87 -0.23 -7.90
N ARG A 105 26.18 -0.29 -6.74
CA ARG A 105 25.67 -1.56 -6.18
C ARG A 105 24.73 -2.23 -7.17
N GLN A 106 23.79 -1.50 -7.73
CA GLN A 106 22.84 -2.00 -8.72
C GLN A 106 23.56 -2.47 -10.00
N ARG A 107 24.52 -1.72 -10.51
CA ARG A 107 25.33 -2.14 -11.67
C ARG A 107 26.10 -3.42 -11.39
N ARG A 108 26.68 -3.58 -10.19
CA ARG A 108 27.38 -4.80 -9.75
C ARG A 108 26.43 -5.98 -9.65
N GLU A 109 25.21 -5.78 -9.13
CA GLU A 109 24.17 -6.81 -9.04
C GLU A 109 23.71 -7.28 -10.43
N ILE A 110 23.44 -6.36 -11.36
CA ILE A 110 23.06 -6.68 -12.73
C ILE A 110 24.22 -7.43 -13.44
N GLN A 111 25.44 -6.99 -13.25
CA GLN A 111 26.61 -7.68 -13.83
C GLN A 111 26.80 -9.08 -13.23
N SER A 112 26.59 -9.24 -11.91
CA SER A 112 26.69 -10.55 -11.25
C SER A 112 25.60 -11.50 -11.75
N ALA A 113 24.36 -11.01 -11.90
CA ALA A 113 23.25 -11.79 -12.45
C ALA A 113 23.50 -12.19 -13.91
N ARG A 114 24.02 -11.28 -14.73
CA ARG A 114 24.40 -11.58 -16.14
C ARG A 114 25.50 -12.62 -16.21
N ARG A 115 26.53 -12.53 -15.35
CA ARG A 115 27.59 -13.56 -15.26
C ARG A 115 27.00 -14.92 -14.87
N GLN A 116 26.14 -14.97 -13.86
CA GLN A 116 25.50 -16.22 -13.43
C GLN A 116 24.65 -16.83 -14.54
N LEU A 117 23.94 -16.02 -15.33
CA LEU A 117 23.15 -16.48 -16.47
C LEU A 117 24.04 -17.11 -17.56
N ILE A 118 25.13 -16.43 -17.88
CA ILE A 118 26.10 -16.93 -18.89
C ILE A 118 26.71 -18.25 -18.43
N ILE A 119 27.13 -18.35 -17.17
CA ILE A 119 27.66 -19.56 -16.57
C ILE A 119 26.66 -20.71 -16.62
N ALA A 120 25.41 -20.44 -16.20
CA ALA A 120 24.33 -21.42 -16.23
C ALA A 120 24.03 -21.92 -17.64
N ALA A 121 23.93 -21.00 -18.60
CA ALA A 121 23.72 -21.35 -20.01
C ALA A 121 24.87 -22.17 -20.58
N LEU A 122 26.12 -21.80 -20.27
CA LEU A 122 27.32 -22.55 -20.71
C LEU A 122 27.36 -23.97 -20.12
N LEU A 123 27.06 -24.12 -18.81
CA LEU A 123 27.01 -25.41 -18.16
C LEU A 123 25.93 -26.32 -18.76
N LEU A 124 24.72 -25.78 -18.96
CA LEU A 124 23.61 -26.52 -19.57
C LEU A 124 23.91 -26.90 -21.03
N LEU A 125 24.52 -25.99 -21.80
CA LEU A 125 24.85 -26.24 -23.19
C LEU A 125 25.94 -27.30 -23.31
N LEU A 126 27.06 -27.19 -22.57
CA LEU A 126 28.15 -28.16 -22.59
C LEU A 126 27.71 -29.55 -22.12
N SER A 127 26.92 -29.62 -21.03
CA SER A 127 26.38 -30.88 -20.53
C SER A 127 25.31 -31.45 -21.48
N GLY A 128 24.43 -30.59 -22.04
CA GLY A 128 23.38 -31.00 -22.97
C GLY A 128 23.93 -31.53 -24.31
N ILE A 129 24.94 -30.89 -24.89
CA ILE A 129 25.59 -31.42 -26.13
C ILE A 129 26.21 -32.78 -25.87
N GLY A 130 26.85 -32.97 -24.72
CA GLY A 130 27.36 -34.29 -24.31
C GLY A 130 26.26 -35.34 -24.20
N HIS A 131 25.06 -34.96 -23.73
CA HIS A 131 23.94 -35.84 -23.51
C HIS A 131 23.14 -36.18 -24.79
N PHE A 132 22.88 -35.21 -25.66
CA PHE A 132 22.05 -35.35 -26.86
C PHE A 132 22.86 -35.61 -28.15
N GLY A 133 24.16 -35.51 -28.12
CA GLY A 133 25.03 -35.64 -29.29
C GLY A 133 24.93 -36.99 -30.03
N ASN A 134 24.26 -37.99 -29.49
CA ASN A 134 24.09 -39.31 -30.08
C ASN A 134 22.88 -39.40 -31.04
N SER A 135 22.08 -38.37 -31.19
CA SER A 135 20.82 -38.43 -31.99
C SER A 135 20.97 -37.85 -33.42
N GLY A 136 22.14 -37.41 -33.86
CA GLY A 136 22.29 -36.84 -35.23
C GLY A 136 23.57 -36.09 -35.52
N GLY A 137 24.62 -36.75 -35.84
CA GLY A 137 25.51 -36.33 -36.94
C GLY A 137 26.74 -35.49 -36.62
N PHE A 138 26.97 -34.87 -35.51
CA PHE A 138 28.21 -34.15 -35.22
C PHE A 138 28.71 -34.45 -33.80
N VAL A 139 29.53 -35.49 -33.73
CA VAL A 139 30.12 -35.95 -32.44
C VAL A 139 31.49 -35.33 -32.26
N LEU A 140 31.65 -34.40 -31.33
CA LEU A 140 32.93 -33.94 -30.87
C LEU A 140 33.48 -34.94 -29.83
N PRO A 141 34.56 -35.73 -30.17
CA PRO A 141 35.01 -36.82 -29.28
C PRO A 141 35.39 -36.36 -27.87
N VAL A 142 35.82 -35.12 -27.73
CA VAL A 142 36.20 -34.52 -26.45
C VAL A 142 35.01 -34.37 -25.48
N LEU A 143 33.81 -34.05 -26.01
CA LEU A 143 32.62 -33.83 -25.19
C LEU A 143 31.98 -35.13 -24.66
N HIS A 144 32.36 -36.28 -25.24
CA HIS A 144 31.90 -37.60 -24.73
C HIS A 144 32.93 -38.26 -23.77
N ASN A 145 34.04 -37.55 -23.48
CA ASN A 145 35.05 -38.12 -22.60
C ASN A 145 34.60 -37.99 -21.12
N ILE A 146 34.57 -39.06 -20.38
CA ILE A 146 34.18 -39.09 -18.96
C ILE A 146 35.04 -38.17 -18.09
N TRP A 147 36.32 -37.99 -18.42
CA TRP A 147 37.21 -37.06 -17.74
C TRP A 147 36.84 -35.60 -18.00
N PHE A 148 36.30 -35.30 -19.19
CA PHE A 148 35.76 -33.98 -19.48
C PHE A 148 34.55 -33.66 -18.58
N HIS A 149 33.56 -34.59 -18.43
CA HIS A 149 32.43 -34.45 -17.54
C HIS A 149 32.83 -34.37 -16.07
N CYS A 150 33.83 -35.16 -15.64
CA CYS A 150 34.40 -35.06 -14.29
C CYS A 150 35.01 -33.67 -14.04
N GLY A 151 35.81 -33.17 -14.99
CA GLY A 151 36.38 -31.82 -14.92
C GLY A 151 35.31 -30.72 -14.91
N LEU A 152 34.29 -30.82 -15.78
CA LEU A 152 33.17 -29.90 -15.85
C LEU A 152 32.35 -29.88 -14.53
N ALA A 153 32.06 -31.05 -13.95
CA ALA A 153 31.37 -31.17 -12.69
C ALA A 153 32.18 -30.58 -11.52
N THR A 154 33.51 -30.81 -11.52
CA THR A 154 34.39 -30.22 -10.51
C THR A 154 34.42 -28.70 -10.61
N VAL A 155 34.54 -28.15 -11.82
CA VAL A 155 34.47 -26.68 -12.04
C VAL A 155 33.13 -26.11 -11.63
N ALA A 156 32.01 -26.79 -11.99
CA ALA A 156 30.66 -26.38 -11.60
C ALA A 156 30.47 -26.36 -10.09
N LEU A 157 31.01 -27.31 -9.34
CA LEU A 157 30.93 -27.34 -7.88
C LEU A 157 31.80 -26.28 -7.22
N LEU A 158 33.05 -26.10 -7.69
CA LEU A 158 34.04 -25.22 -7.06
C LEU A 158 33.84 -23.74 -7.38
N ILE A 159 33.28 -23.39 -8.54
CA ILE A 159 33.11 -22.00 -8.95
C ILE A 159 31.66 -21.54 -8.70
N PRO A 160 30.64 -21.87 -9.49
CA PRO A 160 29.29 -21.40 -9.26
C PRO A 160 28.61 -22.12 -8.11
N GLY A 161 28.89 -23.39 -7.87
CA GLY A 161 28.30 -24.20 -6.79
C GLY A 161 28.84 -23.88 -5.41
N ARG A 162 30.03 -23.25 -5.32
CA ARG A 162 30.69 -22.98 -4.02
C ARG A 162 29.77 -22.24 -3.03
N SER A 163 29.06 -21.25 -3.50
CA SER A 163 28.14 -20.48 -2.65
C SER A 163 26.99 -21.33 -2.12
N ILE A 164 26.47 -22.26 -2.95
CA ILE A 164 25.39 -23.17 -2.58
C ILE A 164 25.87 -24.16 -1.52
N LEU A 165 27.06 -24.70 -1.70
CA LEU A 165 27.64 -25.69 -0.76
C LEU A 165 27.96 -25.06 0.60
N ILE A 166 28.60 -23.88 0.61
CA ILE A 166 28.96 -23.19 1.85
C ILE A 166 27.70 -22.78 2.61
N ASP A 167 26.74 -22.13 1.94
CA ASP A 167 25.49 -21.71 2.56
C ASP A 167 24.67 -22.92 3.06
N GLY A 168 24.63 -24.00 2.28
CA GLY A 168 23.97 -25.25 2.66
C GLY A 168 24.55 -25.84 3.93
N TRP A 169 25.89 -25.90 4.01
CA TRP A 169 26.62 -26.42 5.18
C TRP A 169 26.43 -25.57 6.42
N VAL A 170 26.52 -24.24 6.28
CA VAL A 170 26.29 -23.28 7.37
C VAL A 170 24.88 -23.39 7.91
N SER A 171 23.87 -23.49 7.04
CA SER A 171 22.46 -23.65 7.41
C SER A 171 22.21 -25.00 8.13
N TRP A 172 22.84 -26.08 7.65
CA TRP A 172 22.79 -27.38 8.32
C TRP A 172 23.33 -27.32 9.73
N ARG A 173 24.53 -26.72 9.90
CA ARG A 173 25.14 -26.59 11.25
C ARG A 173 24.30 -25.76 12.22
N ARG A 174 23.46 -24.87 11.72
CA ARG A 174 22.55 -24.01 12.51
C ARG A 174 21.21 -24.67 12.79
N LEU A 175 21.03 -25.94 12.45
CA LEU A 175 19.74 -26.63 12.55
C LEU A 175 18.57 -25.90 11.84
N ALA A 176 18.88 -25.18 10.77
CA ALA A 176 17.91 -24.49 9.91
C ALA A 176 18.18 -24.85 8.43
N PRO A 177 18.04 -26.14 8.05
CA PRO A 177 18.31 -26.58 6.69
C PRO A 177 17.41 -25.82 5.71
N ASN A 178 18.01 -25.38 4.61
CA ASN A 178 17.35 -24.61 3.57
C ASN A 178 17.50 -25.29 2.19
N MET A 179 17.02 -24.63 1.14
CA MET A 179 17.17 -25.09 -0.23
C MET A 179 18.62 -25.41 -0.59
N ASN A 180 19.59 -24.56 -0.18
CA ASN A 180 21.00 -24.79 -0.47
C ASN A 180 21.54 -26.05 0.20
N THR A 181 20.99 -26.42 1.36
CA THR A 181 21.31 -27.67 2.06
C THR A 181 20.88 -28.88 1.21
N LEU A 182 19.63 -28.90 0.72
CA LEU A 182 19.11 -30.00 -0.08
C LEU A 182 19.84 -30.14 -1.42
N VAL A 183 19.99 -29.03 -2.14
CA VAL A 183 20.68 -29.00 -3.42
C VAL A 183 22.17 -29.32 -3.27
N GLY A 184 22.83 -28.71 -2.28
CA GLY A 184 24.23 -28.93 -2.01
C GLY A 184 24.53 -30.40 -1.64
N LEU A 185 23.68 -30.99 -0.78
CA LEU A 185 23.78 -32.40 -0.43
C LEU A 185 23.56 -33.30 -1.65
N GLY A 186 22.50 -33.07 -2.42
CA GLY A 186 22.20 -33.84 -3.63
C GLY A 186 23.31 -33.79 -4.68
N THR A 187 23.84 -32.60 -4.97
CA THR A 187 24.94 -32.40 -5.92
C THR A 187 26.25 -33.04 -5.43
N LEU A 188 26.55 -32.94 -4.15
CA LEU A 188 27.75 -33.55 -3.55
C LEU A 188 27.67 -35.08 -3.56
N ILE A 189 26.52 -35.64 -3.22
CA ILE A 189 26.28 -37.09 -3.26
C ILE A 189 26.42 -37.60 -4.71
N ALA A 190 25.78 -36.94 -5.69
CA ALA A 190 25.87 -37.33 -7.08
C ALA A 190 27.30 -37.27 -7.60
N TYR A 191 28.05 -36.20 -7.25
CA TYR A 191 29.46 -36.07 -7.63
C TYR A 191 30.35 -37.16 -7.00
N THR A 192 30.19 -37.40 -5.68
CA THR A 192 31.02 -38.40 -4.95
C THR A 192 30.71 -39.80 -5.43
N ALA A 193 29.45 -40.16 -5.71
CA ALA A 193 29.10 -41.45 -6.27
C ALA A 193 29.70 -41.65 -7.66
N SER A 194 29.67 -40.64 -8.53
CA SER A 194 30.30 -40.69 -9.85
C SER A 194 31.83 -40.76 -9.74
N LEU A 195 32.44 -40.08 -8.77
CA LEU A 195 33.90 -40.13 -8.56
C LEU A 195 34.34 -41.53 -8.08
N VAL A 196 33.57 -42.12 -7.16
CA VAL A 196 33.80 -43.53 -6.73
C VAL A 196 33.68 -44.49 -7.90
N ALA A 197 32.66 -44.35 -8.74
CA ALA A 197 32.46 -45.16 -9.93
C ALA A 197 33.65 -45.03 -10.91
N LEU A 198 34.20 -43.84 -11.08
CA LEU A 198 35.34 -43.56 -11.94
C LEU A 198 36.65 -44.18 -11.37
N LEU A 199 36.87 -44.06 -10.07
CA LEU A 199 38.09 -44.52 -9.42
C LEU A 199 38.12 -46.06 -9.18
N PHE A 200 36.92 -46.65 -9.04
CA PHE A 200 36.76 -48.10 -8.79
C PHE A 200 35.86 -48.76 -9.84
N PRO A 201 36.33 -48.94 -11.11
CA PRO A 201 35.50 -49.51 -12.17
C PRO A 201 35.02 -50.94 -11.88
N GLN A 202 35.70 -51.62 -10.95
CA GLN A 202 35.37 -53.00 -10.52
C GLN A 202 34.00 -53.10 -9.85
N LEU A 203 33.46 -51.97 -9.33
CA LEU A 203 32.13 -51.91 -8.71
C LEU A 203 31.00 -51.95 -9.75
N GLY A 204 31.30 -51.79 -11.06
CA GLY A 204 30.29 -51.76 -12.13
C GLY A 204 29.29 -50.61 -11.98
N TRP A 205 29.65 -49.52 -11.30
CA TRP A 205 28.82 -48.37 -11.11
C TRP A 205 28.86 -47.42 -12.31
N GLU A 206 27.74 -46.84 -12.65
CA GLU A 206 27.65 -45.79 -13.69
C GLU A 206 28.11 -44.44 -13.17
N CYS A 207 28.82 -43.73 -14.04
CA CYS A 207 29.17 -42.31 -13.81
C CYS A 207 28.06 -41.42 -14.35
N PHE A 208 27.62 -40.48 -13.53
CA PHE A 208 26.61 -39.50 -13.89
C PHE A 208 27.03 -38.07 -13.49
N PHE A 209 28.26 -37.66 -13.91
CA PHE A 209 28.79 -36.32 -13.63
C PHE A 209 28.01 -35.19 -14.27
N ASP A 210 27.23 -35.43 -15.30
CA ASP A 210 26.33 -34.48 -15.95
C ASP A 210 25.16 -34.07 -15.03
N GLU A 211 24.65 -34.95 -14.16
CA GLU A 211 23.57 -34.61 -13.23
C GLU A 211 23.89 -33.42 -12.30
N PRO A 212 25.02 -33.39 -11.55
CA PRO A 212 25.42 -32.23 -10.76
C PRO A 212 25.58 -30.96 -11.59
N VAL A 213 26.11 -31.05 -12.83
CA VAL A 213 26.28 -29.90 -13.72
C VAL A 213 24.93 -29.33 -14.16
N MET A 214 24.03 -30.20 -14.63
CA MET A 214 22.69 -29.80 -15.05
C MET A 214 21.84 -29.27 -13.89
N MET A 215 21.91 -29.94 -12.73
CA MET A 215 21.22 -29.46 -11.51
C MET A 215 21.65 -28.03 -11.15
N LEU A 216 22.97 -27.79 -11.05
CA LEU A 216 23.48 -26.46 -10.75
C LEU A 216 23.12 -25.44 -11.84
N GLY A 217 23.19 -25.84 -13.12
CA GLY A 217 22.81 -25.01 -14.25
C GLY A 217 21.36 -24.58 -14.20
N PHE A 218 20.40 -25.49 -14.01
CA PHE A 218 18.97 -25.16 -13.90
C PHE A 218 18.66 -24.32 -12.67
N ILE A 219 19.30 -24.59 -11.54
CA ILE A 219 19.09 -23.84 -10.30
C ILE A 219 19.62 -22.40 -10.43
N LEU A 220 20.80 -22.21 -11.04
CA LEU A 220 21.36 -20.89 -11.31
C LEU A 220 20.52 -20.12 -12.32
N LEU A 221 20.04 -20.79 -13.37
CA LEU A 221 19.12 -20.22 -14.36
C LEU A 221 17.84 -19.75 -13.68
N GLY A 222 17.19 -20.62 -12.92
CA GLY A 222 15.95 -20.31 -12.19
C GLY A 222 16.12 -19.11 -11.25
N ARG A 223 17.18 -19.09 -10.45
CA ARG A 223 17.50 -17.97 -9.54
C ARG A 223 17.77 -16.65 -10.27
N THR A 224 18.42 -16.71 -11.42
CA THR A 224 18.73 -15.51 -12.18
C THR A 224 17.47 -14.92 -12.80
N LEU A 225 16.61 -15.78 -13.38
CA LEU A 225 15.30 -15.36 -13.91
C LEU A 225 14.40 -14.81 -12.80
N GLU A 226 14.40 -15.44 -11.64
CA GLU A 226 13.69 -14.95 -10.46
C GLU A 226 14.17 -13.57 -10.04
N LYS A 227 15.50 -13.36 -9.91
CA LYS A 227 16.07 -12.05 -9.57
C LYS A 227 15.73 -10.98 -10.61
N GLN A 228 15.78 -11.29 -11.89
CA GLN A 228 15.40 -10.34 -12.95
C GLN A 228 13.92 -9.97 -12.88
N ALA A 229 13.05 -10.95 -12.66
CA ALA A 229 11.62 -10.72 -12.55
C ALA A 229 11.29 -9.88 -11.31
N ARG A 230 11.91 -10.16 -10.17
CA ARG A 230 11.80 -9.36 -8.95
C ARG A 230 12.31 -7.94 -9.14
N GLY A 231 13.45 -7.77 -9.81
CA GLY A 231 14.03 -6.46 -10.12
C GLY A 231 13.12 -5.58 -10.97
N ARG A 232 12.33 -6.15 -11.91
CA ARG A 232 11.35 -5.41 -12.70
C ARG A 232 10.19 -4.87 -11.84
N VAL A 233 9.80 -5.60 -10.80
CA VAL A 233 8.77 -5.16 -9.87
C VAL A 233 9.28 -4.02 -8.99
N THR A 234 10.50 -4.14 -8.47
CA THR A 234 11.14 -3.11 -7.64
C THR A 234 11.46 -1.84 -8.44
N ALA A 235 11.71 -1.95 -9.75
CA ALA A 235 11.96 -0.79 -10.60
C ALA A 235 10.76 0.17 -10.69
N ALA A 236 9.53 -0.34 -10.67
CA ALA A 236 8.33 0.49 -10.64
C ALA A 236 8.26 1.35 -9.36
N PHE A 237 8.64 0.77 -8.22
CA PHE A 237 8.74 1.51 -6.97
C PHE A 237 9.87 2.56 -6.97
N LYS A 238 11.00 2.23 -7.60
CA LYS A 238 12.12 3.16 -7.71
C LYS A 238 11.76 4.42 -8.50
N ASN A 239 10.87 4.32 -9.48
CA ASN A 239 10.39 5.48 -10.23
C ASN A 239 9.73 6.51 -9.32
N LEU A 240 9.03 6.10 -8.24
CA LEU A 240 8.47 7.02 -7.24
C LEU A 240 9.57 7.73 -6.44
N LEU A 241 10.65 7.04 -6.07
CA LEU A 241 11.80 7.63 -5.38
C LEU A 241 12.57 8.63 -6.27
N ASP A 242 12.65 8.36 -7.58
CA ASP A 242 13.33 9.22 -8.56
C ASP A 242 12.50 10.48 -8.92
N LEU A 243 11.28 10.65 -8.34
CA LEU A 243 10.48 11.87 -8.54
C LEU A 243 11.04 13.07 -7.79
N GLN A 244 11.69 12.89 -6.66
CA GLN A 244 12.23 13.97 -5.86
C GLN A 244 13.48 14.55 -6.53
N PRO A 245 13.50 15.86 -6.90
CA PRO A 245 14.68 16.49 -7.44
C PRO A 245 15.77 16.62 -6.38
N GLN A 246 17.03 16.56 -6.79
CA GLN A 246 18.17 16.66 -5.88
C GLN A 246 18.52 18.11 -5.53
N LEU A 247 18.15 19.06 -6.38
CA LEU A 247 18.48 20.47 -6.25
C LEU A 247 17.22 21.34 -6.19
N ALA A 248 17.28 22.42 -5.43
CA ALA A 248 16.27 23.46 -5.34
C ALA A 248 16.91 24.83 -5.58
N ARG A 249 16.19 25.75 -6.25
CA ARG A 249 16.65 27.12 -6.51
C ARG A 249 16.05 28.06 -5.49
N LEU A 250 16.86 28.52 -4.53
CA LEU A 250 16.51 29.47 -3.49
C LEU A 250 16.51 30.89 -4.04
N ILE A 251 15.47 31.66 -3.73
CA ILE A 251 15.35 33.08 -4.05
C ILE A 251 15.17 33.90 -2.76
N PRO A 252 15.75 35.11 -2.69
CA PRO A 252 15.62 35.96 -1.51
C PRO A 252 14.18 36.39 -1.28
N LYS A 253 13.76 36.42 0.00
CA LYS A 253 12.43 36.89 0.41
C LYS A 253 12.34 38.41 0.20
N ARG A 254 11.64 38.85 -0.85
CA ARG A 254 11.40 40.29 -1.09
C ARG A 254 10.34 40.80 -0.11
N SER A 255 10.67 41.90 0.61
CA SER A 255 9.66 42.64 1.36
C SER A 255 8.66 43.31 0.38
N VAL A 256 7.38 43.18 0.68
CA VAL A 256 6.22 43.57 -0.17
C VAL A 256 6.08 45.12 -0.36
N GLU A 257 7.08 45.92 0.01
CA GLU A 257 6.91 47.41 0.09
C GLU A 257 7.27 48.19 -1.17
N THR A 258 7.70 47.59 -2.26
CA THR A 258 7.94 48.34 -3.53
C THR A 258 7.10 47.77 -4.67
N ARG A 259 5.87 48.25 -4.77
CA ARG A 259 5.08 48.23 -6.00
C ARG A 259 5.64 49.23 -6.98
N ASP A 260 6.45 48.81 -7.93
CA ASP A 260 6.58 49.43 -9.22
C ASP A 260 6.58 48.38 -10.31
N SER A 261 5.51 48.42 -11.08
CA SER A 261 5.18 47.55 -12.18
C SER A 261 6.08 47.87 -13.40
N ALA A 262 7.24 47.22 -13.48
CA ALA A 262 7.96 47.09 -14.75
C ALA A 262 8.98 45.95 -14.66
N SER A 263 8.79 44.93 -15.53
CA SER A 263 9.71 43.83 -15.88
C SER A 263 10.03 42.81 -14.80
N LEU A 264 9.24 41.74 -14.75
CA LEU A 264 9.54 40.45 -14.12
C LEU A 264 10.65 39.70 -14.88
N GLN A 265 11.87 40.22 -14.89
CA GLN A 265 13.06 39.41 -15.07
C GLN A 265 13.83 39.47 -13.76
N PRO A 266 13.89 38.42 -12.93
CA PRO A 266 14.83 38.39 -11.82
C PRO A 266 16.22 38.49 -12.41
N SER A 267 16.99 39.47 -11.95
CA SER A 267 18.40 39.53 -12.27
C SER A 267 19.03 38.17 -11.91
N LEU A 268 19.69 37.54 -12.85
CA LEU A 268 20.31 36.19 -12.77
C LEU A 268 21.38 36.04 -11.66
N THR A 269 21.56 37.03 -10.81
CA THR A 269 22.63 37.17 -9.81
C THR A 269 22.24 36.77 -8.39
N GLU A 270 21.01 36.40 -8.10
CA GLU A 270 20.55 36.08 -6.72
C GLU A 270 19.93 34.71 -6.52
N VAL A 271 19.97 33.81 -7.51
CA VAL A 271 19.45 32.44 -7.36
C VAL A 271 20.58 31.54 -6.89
N ILE A 272 20.37 30.89 -5.74
CA ILE A 272 21.33 29.94 -5.16
C ILE A 272 20.77 28.53 -5.32
N GLU A 273 21.51 27.65 -6.00
CA GLU A 273 21.16 26.22 -6.04
C GLU A 273 21.66 25.53 -4.76
N ILE A 274 20.73 24.90 -4.04
CA ILE A 274 20.99 24.12 -2.84
C ILE A 274 20.43 22.71 -2.99
N PRO A 275 20.98 21.72 -2.28
CA PRO A 275 20.34 20.41 -2.18
C PRO A 275 18.91 20.55 -1.64
N ALA A 276 17.94 19.87 -2.25
CA ALA A 276 16.53 19.93 -1.83
C ALA A 276 16.33 19.54 -0.37
N GLU A 277 17.19 18.66 0.18
CA GLU A 277 17.20 18.25 1.59
C GLU A 277 17.58 19.39 2.57
N GLN A 278 18.20 20.47 2.08
CA GLN A 278 18.62 21.61 2.90
C GLN A 278 17.59 22.75 2.92
N VAL A 279 16.53 22.64 2.14
CA VAL A 279 15.45 23.63 2.11
C VAL A 279 14.73 23.63 3.47
N ARG A 280 14.43 24.82 3.99
CA ARG A 280 13.72 25.02 5.25
C ARG A 280 12.30 25.54 5.01
N VAL A 281 11.40 25.24 5.93
CA VAL A 281 10.04 25.78 5.90
C VAL A 281 10.07 27.31 5.92
N GLY A 282 9.28 27.94 5.06
CA GLY A 282 9.19 29.38 4.89
C GLY A 282 10.21 29.98 3.91
N GLU A 283 11.14 29.20 3.34
CA GLU A 283 12.03 29.66 2.27
C GLU A 283 11.30 29.74 0.92
N TRP A 284 11.74 30.69 0.08
CA TRP A 284 11.16 30.90 -1.24
C TRP A 284 11.99 30.26 -2.32
N LEU A 285 11.31 29.52 -3.20
CA LEU A 285 11.95 28.75 -4.26
C LEU A 285 11.39 29.13 -5.63
N GLN A 286 12.27 29.21 -6.62
CA GLN A 286 11.91 29.39 -8.01
C GLN A 286 11.79 28.04 -8.71
N ILE A 287 10.66 27.84 -9.41
CA ILE A 287 10.41 26.64 -10.21
C ILE A 287 10.20 27.08 -11.66
N LEU A 288 11.04 26.59 -12.55
CA LEU A 288 10.96 26.91 -13.98
C LEU A 288 10.11 25.86 -14.72
N PRO A 289 9.59 26.17 -15.92
CA PRO A 289 8.93 25.18 -16.79
C PRO A 289 9.89 24.00 -17.07
N GLY A 290 9.37 22.77 -16.89
CA GLY A 290 10.13 21.54 -17.00
C GLY A 290 10.83 21.07 -15.72
N ASP A 291 10.82 21.88 -14.65
CA ASP A 291 11.37 21.50 -13.36
C ASP A 291 10.35 20.67 -12.56
N LYS A 292 10.87 19.72 -11.78
CA LYS A 292 10.11 19.06 -10.72
C LYS A 292 10.12 19.92 -9.46
N ILE A 293 9.00 19.95 -8.75
CA ILE A 293 8.85 20.69 -7.49
C ILE A 293 9.66 19.96 -6.40
N PRO A 294 10.60 20.66 -5.71
CA PRO A 294 11.52 20.00 -4.78
C PRO A 294 10.90 19.70 -3.40
N VAL A 295 9.98 20.53 -2.93
CA VAL A 295 9.33 20.44 -1.62
C VAL A 295 7.87 20.87 -1.72
N ASP A 296 7.03 20.50 -0.75
CA ASP A 296 5.64 20.99 -0.71
C ASP A 296 5.63 22.49 -0.40
N GLY A 297 4.76 23.25 -1.07
CA GLY A 297 4.71 24.69 -0.90
C GLY A 297 3.38 25.32 -1.34
N VAL A 298 3.32 26.65 -1.17
CA VAL A 298 2.21 27.49 -1.65
C VAL A 298 2.76 28.44 -2.71
N VAL A 299 2.05 28.60 -3.82
CA VAL A 299 2.43 29.54 -4.87
C VAL A 299 2.27 30.97 -4.34
N ILE A 300 3.35 31.73 -4.32
CA ILE A 300 3.37 33.11 -3.87
C ILE A 300 3.33 34.10 -5.04
N ASP A 301 3.85 33.68 -6.19
CA ASP A 301 3.87 34.50 -7.41
C ASP A 301 3.87 33.62 -8.67
N GLY A 302 3.25 34.11 -9.73
CA GLY A 302 3.15 33.42 -11.02
C GLY A 302 1.89 32.54 -11.15
N GLN A 303 1.74 31.96 -12.31
CA GLN A 303 0.66 31.04 -12.70
C GLN A 303 1.22 30.00 -13.64
N THR A 304 0.85 28.73 -13.44
CA THR A 304 1.33 27.62 -14.26
C THR A 304 0.35 26.47 -14.27
N THR A 305 0.55 25.51 -15.19
CA THR A 305 -0.07 24.19 -15.15
C THR A 305 0.93 23.17 -14.60
N ILE A 306 0.48 22.37 -13.63
CA ILE A 306 1.30 21.32 -12.99
C ILE A 306 0.74 19.96 -13.34
N ASP A 307 1.62 19.08 -13.78
CA ASP A 307 1.32 17.67 -13.97
C ASP A 307 1.49 16.92 -12.64
N GLU A 308 0.38 16.55 -12.04
CA GLU A 308 0.29 15.80 -10.80
C GLU A 308 0.06 14.29 -11.05
N SER A 309 0.09 13.84 -12.32
CA SER A 309 -0.25 12.46 -12.72
C SER A 309 0.59 11.39 -12.02
N MET A 310 1.83 11.72 -11.66
CA MET A 310 2.75 10.80 -10.97
C MET A 310 2.33 10.51 -9.52
N LEU A 311 1.55 11.38 -8.90
CA LEU A 311 1.02 11.21 -7.54
C LEU A 311 -0.46 10.84 -7.53
N THR A 312 -1.25 11.47 -8.40
CA THR A 312 -2.70 11.30 -8.45
C THR A 312 -3.14 10.26 -9.47
N GLY A 313 -2.34 9.99 -10.50
CA GLY A 313 -2.70 9.16 -11.64
C GLY A 313 -3.63 9.86 -12.65
N GLU A 314 -3.91 11.16 -12.48
CA GLU A 314 -4.72 11.94 -13.40
C GLU A 314 -3.85 12.58 -14.49
N ALA A 315 -4.18 12.31 -15.76
CA ALA A 315 -3.36 12.79 -16.88
C ALA A 315 -3.58 14.26 -17.24
N VAL A 316 -4.61 14.92 -16.67
CA VAL A 316 -4.92 16.31 -16.99
C VAL A 316 -4.14 17.25 -16.05
N PRO A 317 -3.28 18.13 -16.60
CA PRO A 317 -2.54 19.08 -15.77
C PRO A 317 -3.48 20.07 -15.05
N VAL A 318 -3.15 20.38 -13.81
CA VAL A 318 -3.93 21.26 -12.93
C VAL A 318 -3.38 22.68 -12.99
N LEU A 319 -4.26 23.67 -13.23
CA LEU A 319 -3.89 25.08 -13.18
C LEU A 319 -3.64 25.48 -11.73
N LYS A 320 -2.48 26.09 -11.46
CA LYS A 320 -2.08 26.62 -10.15
C LYS A 320 -1.77 28.11 -10.26
N GLN A 321 -2.30 28.84 -9.32
CA GLN A 321 -2.15 30.29 -9.22
C GLN A 321 -1.79 30.69 -7.78
N ARG A 322 -1.54 31.97 -7.57
CA ARG A 322 -1.16 32.47 -6.23
C ARG A 322 -2.16 32.03 -5.14
N GLY A 323 -1.63 31.43 -4.09
CA GLY A 323 -2.41 30.88 -2.97
C GLY A 323 -2.67 29.37 -3.07
N ASP A 324 -2.48 28.76 -4.24
CA ASP A 324 -2.68 27.32 -4.42
C ASP A 324 -1.48 26.52 -3.87
N THR A 325 -1.79 25.34 -3.36
CA THR A 325 -0.78 24.39 -2.88
C THR A 325 -0.16 23.59 -4.03
N VAL A 326 1.13 23.32 -3.93
CA VAL A 326 1.89 22.47 -4.85
C VAL A 326 2.65 21.40 -4.09
N THR A 327 2.80 20.22 -4.69
CA THR A 327 3.33 19.03 -4.04
C THR A 327 4.69 18.64 -4.61
N ALA A 328 5.61 18.22 -3.75
CA ALA A 328 6.93 17.74 -4.13
C ALA A 328 6.83 16.57 -5.13
N GLY A 329 7.72 16.57 -6.14
CA GLY A 329 7.79 15.51 -7.16
C GLY A 329 6.90 15.72 -8.38
N THR A 330 5.95 16.67 -8.35
CA THR A 330 5.10 17.05 -9.50
C THR A 330 5.89 17.90 -10.50
N LEU A 331 5.46 17.92 -11.76
CA LEU A 331 6.17 18.55 -12.87
C LEU A 331 5.53 19.87 -13.27
N ASN A 332 6.29 20.96 -13.19
CA ASN A 332 5.86 22.26 -13.69
C ASN A 332 5.92 22.29 -15.24
N GLN A 333 4.79 22.60 -15.93
CA GLN A 333 4.75 22.51 -17.39
C GLN A 333 4.89 23.85 -18.11
N SER A 334 4.19 24.92 -17.68
CA SER A 334 3.98 26.07 -18.57
C SER A 334 4.61 27.38 -18.11
N GLY A 335 4.45 27.78 -16.86
CA GLY A 335 4.91 29.08 -16.33
C GLY A 335 5.98 28.96 -15.26
N ALA A 336 6.83 29.97 -15.13
CA ALA A 336 7.71 30.07 -13.96
C ALA A 336 6.88 30.53 -12.77
N ILE A 337 7.05 29.88 -11.63
CA ILE A 337 6.40 30.20 -10.36
C ILE A 337 7.41 30.36 -9.25
N ALA A 338 7.04 31.15 -8.25
CA ALA A 338 7.72 31.21 -6.97
C ALA A 338 6.82 30.54 -5.91
N ILE A 339 7.38 29.66 -5.09
CA ILE A 339 6.68 28.99 -4.02
C ILE A 339 7.31 29.27 -2.67
N GLU A 340 6.53 29.31 -1.60
CA GLU A 340 7.00 29.28 -0.23
C GLU A 340 6.92 27.86 0.30
N ALA A 341 8.03 27.31 0.79
CA ALA A 341 8.11 25.95 1.30
C ALA A 341 7.27 25.78 2.57
N THR A 342 6.34 24.83 2.58
CA THR A 342 5.46 24.52 3.73
C THR A 342 5.86 23.23 4.44
N ARG A 343 6.28 22.20 3.70
CA ARG A 343 6.80 20.93 4.23
C ARG A 343 8.08 20.57 3.49
N THR A 344 9.09 20.10 4.22
CA THR A 344 10.44 19.84 3.67
C THR A 344 10.99 18.50 4.14
N GLY A 345 11.92 17.93 3.40
CA GLY A 345 12.59 16.68 3.77
C GLY A 345 11.62 15.49 3.91
N ASN A 346 11.63 14.83 5.07
CA ASN A 346 10.79 13.67 5.35
C ASN A 346 9.30 14.00 5.55
N ASP A 347 8.97 15.27 5.77
CA ASP A 347 7.61 15.74 6.02
C ASP A 347 6.86 16.07 4.72
N THR A 348 7.54 16.03 3.56
CA THR A 348 6.89 16.22 2.26
C THR A 348 5.90 15.11 1.98
N THR A 349 4.80 15.44 1.30
CA THR A 349 3.77 14.47 0.89
C THR A 349 4.38 13.28 0.13
N LEU A 350 5.32 13.53 -0.78
CA LEU A 350 6.03 12.47 -1.50
C LEU A 350 6.83 11.56 -0.58
N ALA A 351 7.56 12.11 0.40
CA ALA A 351 8.32 11.32 1.37
C ALA A 351 7.41 10.47 2.26
N GLN A 352 6.26 11.00 2.67
CA GLN A 352 5.24 10.25 3.42
C GLN A 352 4.66 9.10 2.58
N ILE A 353 4.34 9.33 1.29
CA ILE A 353 3.89 8.28 0.38
C ILE A 353 4.93 7.16 0.29
N VAL A 354 6.19 7.50 0.10
CA VAL A 354 7.29 6.54 0.04
C VAL A 354 7.39 5.72 1.34
N ALA A 355 7.34 6.40 2.49
CA ALA A 355 7.40 5.74 3.80
C ALA A 355 6.20 4.80 4.02
N LEU A 356 4.98 5.18 3.61
CA LEU A 356 3.79 4.34 3.69
C LEU A 356 3.91 3.10 2.79
N VAL A 357 4.42 3.23 1.58
CA VAL A 357 4.63 2.09 0.67
C VAL A 357 5.75 1.18 1.17
N GLU A 358 6.81 1.71 1.76
CA GLU A 358 7.85 0.90 2.42
C GLU A 358 7.28 0.15 3.63
N ALA A 359 6.51 0.82 4.48
CA ALA A 359 5.84 0.20 5.63
C ALA A 359 4.88 -0.92 5.21
N ALA A 360 4.16 -0.72 4.09
CA ALA A 360 3.27 -1.72 3.52
C ALA A 360 3.97 -3.04 3.16
N GLN A 361 5.22 -2.97 2.75
CA GLN A 361 6.02 -4.16 2.39
C GLN A 361 6.46 -4.96 3.63
N ILE A 362 6.42 -4.36 4.81
CA ILE A 362 6.89 -4.96 6.05
C ILE A 362 5.76 -5.72 6.76
N ARG A 363 4.51 -5.23 6.67
CA ARG A 363 3.33 -5.85 7.29
C ARG A 363 2.96 -7.15 6.56
N LYS A 364 3.29 -8.30 7.17
CA LYS A 364 3.03 -9.62 6.58
C LYS A 364 1.56 -10.01 6.71
N ALA A 365 0.99 -10.47 5.61
CA ALA A 365 -0.32 -11.10 5.60
C ALA A 365 -0.32 -12.38 6.49
N PRO A 366 -1.43 -12.70 7.19
CA PRO A 366 -1.58 -13.96 7.92
C PRO A 366 -1.28 -15.19 7.07
N VAL A 367 -1.73 -15.22 5.82
CA VAL A 367 -1.43 -16.31 4.87
C VAL A 367 0.07 -16.44 4.59
N GLN A 368 0.81 -15.33 4.58
CA GLN A 368 2.27 -15.36 4.42
C GLN A 368 2.96 -15.96 5.65
N LYS A 369 2.52 -15.59 6.87
CA LYS A 369 3.05 -16.18 8.11
C LYS A 369 2.82 -17.69 8.16
N LEU A 370 1.65 -18.14 7.70
CA LEU A 370 1.33 -19.57 7.58
C LEU A 370 2.25 -20.26 6.57
N ALA A 371 2.41 -19.69 5.37
CA ALA A 371 3.29 -20.23 4.32
C ALA A 371 4.75 -20.32 4.80
N ASP A 372 5.27 -19.29 5.47
CA ASP A 372 6.63 -19.30 6.03
C ASP A 372 6.80 -20.41 7.12
N THR A 373 5.73 -20.64 7.91
CA THR A 373 5.72 -21.70 8.93
C THR A 373 5.77 -23.08 8.29
N VAL A 374 4.92 -23.32 7.29
CA VAL A 374 4.89 -24.58 6.54
C VAL A 374 6.23 -24.81 5.85
N ALA A 375 6.79 -23.81 5.17
CA ALA A 375 8.08 -23.90 4.48
C ALA A 375 9.24 -24.27 5.45
N GLY A 376 9.19 -23.78 6.69
CA GLY A 376 10.19 -24.12 7.72
C GLY A 376 10.22 -25.60 8.08
N TYR A 377 9.07 -26.24 8.24
CA TYR A 377 8.96 -27.68 8.54
C TYR A 377 9.11 -28.54 7.31
N PHE A 378 8.73 -28.05 6.15
CA PHE A 378 8.73 -28.79 4.90
C PHE A 378 10.09 -29.37 4.54
N THR A 379 11.18 -28.62 4.78
CA THR A 379 12.55 -29.08 4.48
C THR A 379 12.94 -30.34 5.27
N TYR A 380 12.51 -30.45 6.54
CA TYR A 380 12.72 -31.67 7.32
C TYR A 380 11.89 -32.84 6.79
N GLY A 381 10.63 -32.58 6.41
CA GLY A 381 9.75 -33.56 5.78
C GLY A 381 10.33 -34.12 4.48
N VAL A 382 10.90 -33.24 3.65
CA VAL A 382 11.56 -33.61 2.40
C VAL A 382 12.78 -34.51 2.64
N LEU A 383 13.60 -34.14 3.62
CA LEU A 383 14.78 -34.99 3.95
C LEU A 383 14.36 -36.39 4.43
N ALA A 384 13.33 -36.46 5.27
CA ALA A 384 12.77 -37.75 5.71
C ALA A 384 12.19 -38.53 4.52
N ALA A 385 11.46 -37.88 3.60
CA ALA A 385 10.93 -38.51 2.41
C ALA A 385 12.03 -39.05 1.49
N ALA A 386 13.12 -38.30 1.30
CA ALA A 386 14.27 -38.73 0.51
C ALA A 386 14.96 -39.98 1.14
N VAL A 387 15.15 -40.00 2.46
CA VAL A 387 15.69 -41.15 3.19
C VAL A 387 14.76 -42.36 3.06
N LEU A 388 13.44 -42.15 3.23
CA LEU A 388 12.46 -43.24 3.07
C LEU A 388 12.43 -43.77 1.65
N THR A 389 12.51 -42.90 0.63
CA THR A 389 12.62 -43.29 -0.78
C THR A 389 13.85 -44.13 -1.01
N PHE A 390 15.02 -43.71 -0.48
CA PHE A 390 16.25 -44.46 -0.57
C PHE A 390 16.11 -45.86 0.07
N LEU A 391 15.66 -45.95 1.31
CA LEU A 391 15.48 -47.20 2.04
C LEU A 391 14.48 -48.13 1.36
N PHE A 392 13.34 -47.60 0.90
CA PHE A 392 12.33 -48.37 0.19
C PHE A 392 12.89 -49.01 -1.07
N TRP A 393 13.53 -48.24 -1.95
CA TRP A 393 14.07 -48.76 -3.19
C TRP A 393 15.28 -49.67 -2.95
N TYR A 394 16.14 -49.41 -1.99
CA TYR A 394 17.31 -50.20 -1.68
C TYR A 394 16.94 -51.60 -1.11
N PHE A 395 16.01 -51.67 -0.17
CA PHE A 395 15.66 -52.89 0.52
C PHE A 395 14.47 -53.61 -0.10
N ILE A 396 13.51 -52.92 -0.74
CA ILE A 396 12.26 -53.51 -1.20
C ILE A 396 12.10 -53.36 -2.71
N GLY A 397 12.09 -52.17 -3.24
CA GLY A 397 11.69 -51.88 -4.62
C GLY A 397 12.50 -52.61 -5.67
N THR A 398 13.85 -52.59 -5.58
CA THR A 398 14.74 -53.29 -6.52
C THR A 398 14.69 -54.82 -6.40
N HIS A 399 14.20 -55.35 -5.25
CA HIS A 399 14.06 -56.77 -5.03
C HIS A 399 12.69 -57.31 -5.46
N VAL A 400 11.66 -56.48 -5.34
CA VAL A 400 10.27 -56.86 -5.78
C VAL A 400 10.11 -56.72 -7.27
N TRP A 401 10.62 -55.66 -7.84
CA TRP A 401 10.54 -55.35 -9.28
C TRP A 401 11.93 -55.46 -9.92
N HIS A 402 12.36 -56.68 -10.24
CA HIS A 402 13.69 -56.96 -10.81
C HIS A 402 13.96 -56.23 -12.12
N ASP A 403 12.92 -56.02 -12.95
CA ASP A 403 13.05 -55.35 -14.25
C ASP A 403 13.31 -53.84 -14.09
N VAL A 404 13.00 -53.24 -12.92
CA VAL A 404 13.21 -51.85 -12.65
C VAL A 404 14.70 -51.44 -12.65
N SER A 405 15.56 -52.38 -12.19
CA SER A 405 17.02 -52.13 -12.22
C SER A 405 17.54 -52.03 -13.65
N ILE A 406 16.96 -52.79 -14.59
CA ILE A 406 17.33 -52.79 -16.01
C ILE A 406 16.81 -51.52 -16.68
N TRP A 407 15.50 -51.19 -16.49
CA TRP A 407 14.87 -50.05 -17.15
C TRP A 407 15.36 -48.69 -16.61
N ALA A 408 15.57 -48.55 -15.32
CA ALA A 408 16.12 -47.33 -14.71
C ALA A 408 17.52 -47.03 -15.25
N GLY A 409 18.30 -48.09 -15.57
CA GLY A 409 19.57 -47.97 -16.22
C GLY A 409 19.49 -47.57 -17.70
N MET A 410 18.59 -48.21 -18.48
CA MET A 410 18.44 -47.90 -19.90
C MET A 410 17.98 -46.44 -20.16
N ASN A 411 17.11 -45.92 -19.34
CA ASN A 411 16.64 -44.53 -19.46
C ASN A 411 17.63 -43.48 -18.89
N MET A 412 18.58 -43.93 -18.07
CA MET A 412 19.58 -43.05 -17.43
C MET A 412 21.02 -43.32 -17.88
N ALA A 413 21.24 -44.45 -18.64
CA ALA A 413 22.56 -44.78 -19.13
C ALA A 413 22.94 -43.88 -20.32
N HIS A 414 23.94 -43.08 -20.09
CA HIS A 414 24.68 -42.42 -21.15
C HIS A 414 25.60 -43.45 -21.81
N HIS A 415 25.41 -43.74 -23.08
CA HIS A 415 26.30 -44.57 -23.86
C HIS A 415 27.67 -43.87 -24.00
N TYR A 416 28.58 -44.14 -23.05
CA TYR A 416 29.97 -43.77 -23.23
C TYR A 416 30.63 -44.78 -24.16
N TYR A 417 31.19 -44.33 -25.25
CA TYR A 417 31.95 -45.16 -26.19
C TYR A 417 33.06 -45.89 -25.42
N GLY A 418 33.01 -47.24 -25.42
CA GLY A 418 34.12 -48.14 -24.98
C GLY A 418 34.00 -48.74 -23.58
N VAL A 419 32.90 -48.48 -22.85
CA VAL A 419 32.64 -49.16 -21.57
C VAL A 419 31.56 -50.22 -21.79
N PRO A 420 31.75 -51.52 -21.41
CA PRO A 420 30.69 -52.54 -21.46
C PRO A 420 29.50 -52.05 -20.59
N ILE A 421 28.31 -52.10 -21.13
CA ILE A 421 27.10 -51.80 -20.40
C ILE A 421 26.93 -52.86 -19.32
N PRO A 422 26.90 -52.51 -18.02
CA PRO A 422 26.67 -53.49 -16.96
C PRO A 422 25.28 -54.08 -17.16
N THR A 423 25.17 -55.40 -17.17
CA THR A 423 23.92 -56.15 -17.32
C THR A 423 23.01 -56.01 -16.10
N HIS A 424 23.54 -55.52 -14.96
CA HIS A 424 22.80 -55.27 -13.72
C HIS A 424 23.20 -53.92 -13.12
N HIS A 425 22.26 -52.99 -13.02
CA HIS A 425 22.48 -51.72 -12.32
C HIS A 425 22.45 -51.91 -10.81
N SER A 426 23.34 -51.25 -10.12
CA SER A 426 23.43 -51.34 -8.66
C SER A 426 22.15 -50.79 -8.00
N PRO A 427 21.47 -51.61 -7.15
CA PRO A 427 20.31 -51.16 -6.37
C PRO A 427 20.60 -49.87 -5.60
N LEU A 428 21.84 -49.71 -5.17
CA LEU A 428 22.29 -48.49 -4.46
C LEU A 428 22.20 -47.24 -5.34
N LEU A 429 22.65 -47.31 -6.61
CA LEU A 429 22.65 -46.13 -7.49
C LEU A 429 21.25 -45.70 -7.90
N VAL A 430 20.35 -46.67 -8.20
CA VAL A 430 18.95 -46.38 -8.50
C VAL A 430 18.28 -45.69 -7.31
N SER A 431 18.44 -46.29 -6.12
CA SER A 431 17.88 -45.72 -4.87
C SER A 431 18.40 -44.31 -4.56
N LEU A 432 19.71 -44.10 -4.81
CA LEU A 432 20.37 -42.82 -4.60
C LEU A 432 19.90 -41.74 -5.58
N LYS A 433 19.78 -42.06 -6.88
CA LYS A 433 19.25 -41.14 -7.89
C LYS A 433 17.84 -40.68 -7.58
N LEU A 434 16.94 -41.62 -7.18
CA LEU A 434 15.56 -41.27 -6.79
C LEU A 434 15.49 -40.43 -5.52
N ALA A 435 16.32 -40.73 -4.51
CA ALA A 435 16.42 -39.92 -3.30
C ALA A 435 16.92 -38.48 -3.60
N ILE A 436 17.91 -38.32 -4.48
CA ILE A 436 18.41 -37.01 -4.91
C ILE A 436 17.32 -36.26 -5.68
N ALA A 437 16.61 -36.95 -6.60
CA ALA A 437 15.50 -36.34 -7.33
C ALA A 437 14.41 -35.80 -6.40
N VAL A 438 14.03 -36.57 -5.33
CA VAL A 438 13.12 -36.11 -4.29
C VAL A 438 13.64 -34.87 -3.56
N MET A 439 14.90 -34.86 -3.14
CA MET A 439 15.50 -33.71 -2.47
C MET A 439 15.46 -32.44 -3.33
N VAL A 440 15.65 -32.57 -4.63
CA VAL A 440 15.72 -31.44 -5.55
C VAL A 440 14.33 -30.93 -5.92
N VAL A 441 13.41 -31.83 -6.32
CA VAL A 441 12.05 -31.41 -6.75
C VAL A 441 11.24 -30.80 -5.62
N ALA A 442 11.45 -31.29 -4.40
CA ALA A 442 10.68 -30.87 -3.23
C ALA A 442 11.15 -29.54 -2.60
N CYS A 443 12.02 -28.80 -3.27
CA CYS A 443 12.39 -27.47 -2.79
C CYS A 443 11.19 -26.50 -2.81
N PRO A 444 10.79 -25.89 -1.65
CA PRO A 444 9.65 -24.99 -1.59
C PRO A 444 10.01 -23.55 -2.05
N CYS A 445 10.81 -23.41 -3.11
CA CYS A 445 11.31 -22.10 -3.57
C CYS A 445 10.19 -21.17 -4.01
N ALA A 446 9.23 -21.69 -4.77
CA ALA A 446 8.07 -20.95 -5.24
C ALA A 446 7.14 -20.51 -4.08
N LEU A 447 7.04 -21.31 -3.02
CA LEU A 447 6.18 -21.02 -1.87
C LEU A 447 6.61 -19.75 -1.12
N GLY A 448 7.93 -19.59 -0.89
CA GLY A 448 8.47 -18.40 -0.22
C GLY A 448 8.32 -17.11 -1.03
N LEU A 449 8.06 -17.20 -2.35
CA LEU A 449 7.89 -16.07 -3.26
C LEU A 449 6.43 -15.77 -3.60
N ALA A 450 5.54 -16.74 -3.43
CA ALA A 450 4.16 -16.69 -3.88
C ALA A 450 3.42 -15.45 -3.35
N THR A 451 3.55 -15.15 -2.07
CA THR A 451 2.87 -14.04 -1.41
C THR A 451 3.62 -12.72 -1.55
N PRO A 452 4.93 -12.60 -1.21
CA PRO A 452 5.60 -11.31 -1.26
C PRO A 452 5.63 -10.68 -2.64
N THR A 453 5.78 -11.50 -3.70
CA THR A 453 5.83 -10.96 -5.06
C THR A 453 4.48 -10.40 -5.50
N ALA A 454 3.38 -11.06 -5.18
CA ALA A 454 2.03 -10.58 -5.52
C ALA A 454 1.69 -9.30 -4.74
N ILE A 455 2.01 -9.22 -3.44
CA ILE A 455 1.83 -8.03 -2.62
C ILE A 455 2.62 -6.86 -3.20
N LEU A 456 3.91 -7.08 -3.51
CA LEU A 456 4.77 -6.03 -4.05
C LEU A 456 4.26 -5.48 -5.39
N VAL A 457 3.75 -6.35 -6.28
CA VAL A 457 3.14 -5.93 -7.56
C VAL A 457 1.83 -5.19 -7.30
N GLY A 458 0.97 -5.72 -6.44
CA GLY A 458 -0.33 -5.13 -6.13
C GLY A 458 -0.21 -3.74 -5.48
N THR A 459 0.67 -3.60 -4.48
CA THR A 459 0.90 -2.30 -3.82
C THR A 459 1.59 -1.29 -4.74
N ALA A 460 2.48 -1.74 -5.65
CA ALA A 460 3.08 -0.85 -6.65
C ALA A 460 2.02 -0.31 -7.62
N ILE A 461 1.12 -1.17 -8.15
CA ILE A 461 0.01 -0.75 -9.02
C ILE A 461 -0.95 0.18 -8.27
N ALA A 462 -1.23 -0.11 -6.99
CA ALA A 462 -2.05 0.76 -6.15
C ALA A 462 -1.43 2.15 -6.05
N ALA A 463 -0.14 2.25 -5.71
CA ALA A 463 0.58 3.51 -5.58
C ALA A 463 0.63 4.31 -6.89
N GLU A 464 0.84 3.65 -8.05
CA GLU A 464 0.79 4.27 -9.39
C GLU A 464 -0.59 4.89 -9.69
N ARG A 465 -1.65 4.47 -8.97
CA ARG A 465 -3.02 5.00 -9.10
C ARG A 465 -3.42 5.94 -7.97
N GLY A 466 -2.49 6.34 -7.13
CA GLY A 466 -2.78 7.17 -5.97
C GLY A 466 -3.52 6.43 -4.84
N LEU A 467 -3.41 5.10 -4.77
CA LEU A 467 -4.01 4.28 -3.72
C LEU A 467 -2.90 3.74 -2.82
N LEU A 468 -2.81 4.22 -1.59
CA LEU A 468 -1.79 3.78 -0.64
C LEU A 468 -2.35 2.70 0.29
N ILE A 469 -1.96 1.45 0.09
CA ILE A 469 -2.37 0.29 0.90
C ILE A 469 -1.25 -0.05 1.88
N LYS A 470 -1.51 0.03 3.18
CA LYS A 470 -0.49 -0.05 4.23
C LYS A 470 -0.04 -1.46 4.63
N GLY A 471 -0.41 -2.49 3.90
CA GLY A 471 0.08 -3.84 4.24
C GLY A 471 -0.53 -5.00 3.45
N GLY A 472 0.18 -6.13 3.49
CA GLY A 472 -0.33 -7.39 2.93
C GLY A 472 -1.50 -7.96 3.73
N ASP A 473 -1.56 -7.68 5.02
CA ASP A 473 -2.67 -8.01 5.91
C ASP A 473 -3.94 -7.27 5.55
N VAL A 474 -3.82 -6.00 5.12
CA VAL A 474 -4.94 -5.20 4.60
C VAL A 474 -5.53 -5.83 3.34
N LEU A 475 -4.68 -6.26 2.39
CA LEU A 475 -5.12 -6.94 1.17
C LEU A 475 -5.92 -8.23 1.46
N GLU A 476 -5.50 -8.97 2.48
CA GLU A 476 -6.19 -10.19 2.93
C GLU A 476 -7.54 -9.87 3.57
N LYS A 477 -7.61 -8.87 4.46
CA LYS A 477 -8.86 -8.43 5.09
C LYS A 477 -9.86 -7.89 4.07
N VAL A 478 -9.42 -7.09 3.08
CA VAL A 478 -10.29 -6.56 2.00
C VAL A 478 -10.91 -7.69 1.18
N HIS A 479 -10.24 -8.82 1.04
CA HIS A 479 -10.83 -9.98 0.37
C HIS A 479 -12.05 -10.56 1.12
N GLN A 480 -12.01 -10.48 2.45
CA GLN A 480 -13.06 -10.99 3.36
C GLN A 480 -14.12 -9.92 3.68
N LEU A 481 -14.03 -8.72 3.08
CA LEU A 481 -14.90 -7.59 3.37
C LEU A 481 -16.35 -7.89 3.00
N ASP A 482 -17.26 -7.71 3.97
CA ASP A 482 -18.71 -7.91 3.85
C ASP A 482 -19.48 -6.60 3.89
N THR A 483 -19.09 -5.70 4.79
CA THR A 483 -19.81 -4.44 5.05
C THR A 483 -18.87 -3.23 4.92
N ILE A 484 -19.34 -2.21 4.22
CA ILE A 484 -18.64 -0.92 4.11
C ILE A 484 -19.53 0.19 4.66
N VAL A 485 -19.00 0.96 5.59
CA VAL A 485 -19.67 2.07 6.25
C VAL A 485 -19.06 3.36 5.77
N PHE A 486 -19.87 4.27 5.27
CA PHE A 486 -19.43 5.60 4.86
C PHE A 486 -19.84 6.64 5.90
N ASP A 487 -18.92 7.53 6.25
CA ASP A 487 -19.33 8.79 6.85
C ASP A 487 -20.07 9.66 5.81
N LYS A 488 -20.93 10.56 6.29
CA LYS A 488 -21.69 11.45 5.42
C LYS A 488 -20.83 12.64 4.99
N THR A 489 -20.42 13.47 5.95
CA THR A 489 -19.89 14.81 5.73
C THR A 489 -18.44 14.77 5.28
N GLY A 490 -18.13 15.41 4.13
CA GLY A 490 -16.77 15.40 3.57
C GLY A 490 -16.37 14.08 2.91
N THR A 491 -17.14 13.00 3.13
CA THR A 491 -16.91 11.67 2.54
C THR A 491 -17.86 11.43 1.37
N LEU A 492 -19.14 11.18 1.62
CA LEU A 492 -20.15 11.06 0.54
C LEU A 492 -20.55 12.41 -0.03
N THR A 493 -20.44 13.46 0.77
CA THR A 493 -20.68 14.85 0.36
C THR A 493 -19.36 15.59 0.15
N SER A 494 -19.45 16.76 -0.47
CA SER A 494 -18.28 17.59 -0.80
C SER A 494 -17.58 18.18 0.44
N GLY A 495 -18.27 18.23 1.59
CA GLY A 495 -17.81 18.89 2.81
C GLY A 495 -17.83 20.40 2.74
N ASN A 496 -18.26 20.94 1.62
CA ASN A 496 -18.41 22.37 1.37
C ASN A 496 -19.91 22.70 1.16
N PRO A 497 -20.62 23.15 2.19
CA PRO A 497 -22.03 23.54 2.06
C PRO A 497 -22.20 24.62 0.99
N THR A 498 -23.26 24.52 0.20
CA THR A 498 -23.60 25.48 -0.84
C THR A 498 -25.05 25.97 -0.66
N VAL A 499 -25.31 27.24 -0.99
CA VAL A 499 -26.67 27.76 -1.01
C VAL A 499 -27.41 27.13 -2.20
N THR A 500 -28.49 26.39 -1.90
CA THR A 500 -29.32 25.74 -2.93
C THR A 500 -30.56 26.56 -3.27
N ASP A 501 -31.18 27.22 -2.28
CA ASP A 501 -32.39 28.01 -2.48
C ASP A 501 -32.31 29.31 -1.67
N CYS A 502 -32.82 30.35 -2.26
CA CYS A 502 -32.98 31.66 -1.65
C CYS A 502 -34.40 32.15 -1.97
N VAL A 503 -35.27 32.09 -0.97
CA VAL A 503 -36.68 32.35 -1.14
C VAL A 503 -37.07 33.64 -0.39
N VAL A 504 -37.59 34.59 -1.11
CA VAL A 504 -38.16 35.82 -0.54
C VAL A 504 -39.60 35.55 -0.12
N LEU A 505 -39.96 35.96 1.10
CA LEU A 505 -41.32 35.84 1.61
C LEU A 505 -41.99 37.19 1.49
N GLU A 506 -43.16 37.26 0.80
CA GLU A 506 -43.95 38.48 0.73
C GLU A 506 -44.54 38.76 2.11
N GLY A 507 -44.14 39.86 2.73
CA GLY A 507 -44.69 40.32 4.00
C GLY A 507 -46.18 40.67 3.86
N GLN A 508 -47.06 39.84 4.45
CA GLN A 508 -48.44 40.27 4.62
C GLN A 508 -48.47 41.37 5.69
N ALA A 509 -48.63 42.60 5.25
CA ALA A 509 -49.08 43.67 6.11
C ALA A 509 -50.51 43.31 6.59
N LYS A 510 -50.64 42.78 7.82
CA LYS A 510 -51.97 42.67 8.46
C LYS A 510 -52.53 44.06 8.72
N GLY A 511 -53.50 44.51 7.88
CA GLY A 511 -54.47 45.49 8.26
C GLY A 511 -55.28 44.93 9.44
N GLY A 512 -55.05 45.42 10.60
CA GLY A 512 -55.79 45.16 11.81
C GLY A 512 -56.28 46.52 12.33
N ASP A 513 -57.58 46.89 12.03
CA ASP A 513 -58.31 47.94 12.68
C ASP A 513 -58.30 47.70 14.20
N THR A 514 -57.68 48.58 14.94
CA THR A 514 -58.11 48.95 16.32
C THR A 514 -57.73 50.43 16.52
N GLU A 515 -58.75 51.27 16.43
CA GLU A 515 -58.79 52.63 17.07
C GLU A 515 -58.38 52.47 18.52
N ASN A 516 -57.36 53.23 18.98
CA ASN A 516 -57.43 54.07 20.12
C ASN A 516 -56.11 54.82 20.43
N ASN A 517 -56.26 56.13 20.32
CA ASN A 517 -55.59 57.21 21.09
C ASN A 517 -54.27 56.91 21.78
N PHE A 518 -53.22 57.59 21.27
CA PHE A 518 -52.44 58.54 22.07
C PHE A 518 -51.63 59.45 21.14
N ASP A 519 -52.01 60.72 21.12
CA ASP A 519 -51.27 61.84 20.52
C ASP A 519 -49.90 62.06 21.15
N ARG A 520 -49.00 62.45 20.28
CA ARG A 520 -47.79 63.27 20.46
C ARG A 520 -46.48 62.49 20.15
N PHE A 521 -46.12 62.70 18.91
CA PHE A 521 -44.85 63.36 18.50
C PHE A 521 -44.75 63.31 17.00
N SER A 522 -44.94 64.45 16.39
CA SER A 522 -44.75 64.71 14.97
C SER A 522 -43.29 64.68 14.55
N ALA A 523 -42.96 63.67 13.80
CA ALA A 523 -41.91 63.76 12.78
C ALA A 523 -42.28 62.75 11.73
N SER A 524 -42.65 63.19 10.57
CA SER A 524 -42.92 62.34 9.37
C SER A 524 -41.73 61.44 9.06
N PRO A 525 -41.91 60.13 9.03
CA PRO A 525 -40.91 59.33 8.44
C PRO A 525 -40.95 59.42 6.93
N PRO A 526 -39.85 59.44 6.22
CA PRO A 526 -39.84 59.35 4.77
C PRO A 526 -40.51 58.04 4.33
N ASP A 527 -41.28 58.13 3.27
CA ASP A 527 -41.89 57.01 2.52
C ASP A 527 -40.88 55.84 2.29
N HIS A 528 -40.87 54.88 3.16
CA HIS A 528 -40.16 53.60 2.95
C HIS A 528 -41.19 52.49 2.73
N GLN A 529 -41.70 52.44 1.51
CA GLN A 529 -42.11 51.20 0.89
C GLN A 529 -40.82 50.43 0.72
N SER A 530 -40.56 49.49 1.62
CA SER A 530 -39.46 48.51 1.46
C SER A 530 -40.06 47.25 0.87
N PRO A 531 -39.99 47.05 -0.44
CA PRO A 531 -40.04 45.67 -0.92
C PRO A 531 -38.62 45.10 -0.82
N ILE A 532 -38.47 43.89 -0.27
CA ILE A 532 -37.32 43.07 -0.52
C ILE A 532 -37.46 42.57 -1.94
N PRO A 533 -36.76 43.17 -2.91
CA PRO A 533 -37.23 43.06 -4.31
C PRO A 533 -36.76 41.80 -5.00
N ASN A 534 -35.71 41.10 -4.48
CA ASN A 534 -35.21 39.87 -5.15
C ASN A 534 -34.35 39.02 -4.24
N PRO A 535 -34.15 37.71 -4.54
CA PRO A 535 -33.27 36.81 -3.82
C PRO A 535 -31.83 37.33 -3.71
N GLN A 536 -31.34 38.13 -4.65
CA GLN A 536 -29.97 38.65 -4.62
C GLN A 536 -29.77 39.65 -3.48
N TYR A 537 -30.75 40.53 -3.20
CA TYR A 537 -30.70 41.46 -2.09
C TYR A 537 -30.77 40.74 -0.73
N LEU A 538 -31.59 39.69 -0.64
CA LEU A 538 -31.62 38.81 0.54
C LEU A 538 -30.24 38.19 0.79
N LEU A 539 -29.57 37.73 -0.26
CA LEU A 539 -28.25 37.12 -0.18
C LEU A 539 -27.15 38.15 0.18
N GLN A 540 -27.28 39.40 -0.31
CA GLN A 540 -26.36 40.51 0.03
C GLN A 540 -26.40 40.83 1.53
N LEU A 541 -27.64 40.96 2.08
CA LEU A 541 -27.85 41.23 3.50
C LEU A 541 -27.36 40.06 4.37
N ALA A 542 -27.67 38.82 3.98
CA ALA A 542 -27.18 37.63 4.66
C ALA A 542 -25.63 37.58 4.68
N ALA A 543 -24.99 37.81 3.54
CA ALA A 543 -23.54 37.86 3.44
C ALA A 543 -22.91 38.98 4.27
N ALA A 544 -23.62 40.13 4.42
CA ALA A 544 -23.17 41.24 5.28
C ALA A 544 -23.18 40.86 6.76
N VAL A 545 -24.24 40.21 7.23
CA VAL A 545 -24.39 39.72 8.62
C VAL A 545 -23.38 38.65 8.93
N GLU A 546 -23.16 37.73 8.01
CA GLU A 546 -22.26 36.55 8.19
C GLU A 546 -20.77 36.90 8.10
N ARG A 547 -20.40 38.14 7.76
CA ARG A 547 -18.99 38.58 7.82
C ARG A 547 -18.37 38.52 9.20
N GLY A 548 -19.21 38.56 10.24
CA GLY A 548 -18.74 38.49 11.63
C GLY A 548 -18.47 37.11 12.15
N THR A 549 -18.69 36.05 11.35
CA THR A 549 -18.56 34.65 11.79
C THR A 549 -17.68 33.80 10.86
N CYS A 550 -17.08 32.74 11.41
CA CYS A 550 -16.32 31.73 10.66
C CYS A 550 -17.09 30.42 10.52
N HIS A 551 -18.42 30.43 10.64
CA HIS A 551 -19.23 29.21 10.56
C HIS A 551 -19.28 28.70 9.10
N PRO A 552 -19.32 27.37 8.83
CA PRO A 552 -19.40 26.82 7.48
C PRO A 552 -20.59 27.33 6.66
N LEU A 553 -21.75 27.59 7.31
CA LEU A 553 -22.92 28.18 6.67
C LEU A 553 -22.66 29.64 6.24
N ALA A 554 -21.94 30.40 7.05
CA ALA A 554 -21.52 31.75 6.72
C ALA A 554 -20.61 31.78 5.47
N THR A 555 -19.66 30.86 5.42
CA THR A 555 -18.77 30.71 4.28
C THR A 555 -19.57 30.39 3.01
N ALA A 556 -20.57 29.49 3.10
CA ALA A 556 -21.43 29.15 1.98
C ALA A 556 -22.19 30.37 1.42
N ILE A 557 -22.78 31.19 2.31
CA ILE A 557 -23.51 32.41 1.93
C ILE A 557 -22.58 33.44 1.31
N GLN A 558 -21.41 33.69 1.92
CA GLN A 558 -20.41 34.61 1.41
C GLN A 558 -19.87 34.20 0.04
N ASN A 559 -19.53 32.91 -0.15
CA ASN A 559 -19.05 32.38 -1.43
C ASN A 559 -20.12 32.53 -2.52
N GLN A 560 -21.38 32.24 -2.22
CA GLN A 560 -22.47 32.42 -3.18
C GLN A 560 -22.64 33.89 -3.60
N ALA A 561 -22.56 34.82 -2.64
CA ALA A 561 -22.63 36.23 -2.92
C ALA A 561 -21.44 36.71 -3.76
N GLN A 562 -20.25 36.20 -3.52
CA GLN A 562 -19.05 36.50 -4.28
C GLN A 562 -19.12 35.93 -5.71
N GLN A 563 -19.59 34.69 -5.89
CA GLN A 563 -19.80 34.06 -7.20
C GLN A 563 -20.79 34.88 -8.08
N GLN A 564 -21.84 35.44 -7.46
CA GLN A 564 -22.79 36.31 -8.14
C GLN A 564 -22.30 37.76 -8.29
N GLN A 565 -21.07 38.06 -7.87
CA GLN A 565 -20.44 39.39 -7.91
C GLN A 565 -21.29 40.48 -7.23
N LEU A 566 -21.98 40.14 -6.13
CA LEU A 566 -22.84 41.03 -5.40
C LEU A 566 -22.00 42.00 -4.52
N THR A 567 -22.40 43.25 -4.50
CA THR A 567 -21.82 44.26 -3.64
C THR A 567 -22.36 44.07 -2.21
N ILE A 568 -21.53 43.69 -1.26
CA ILE A 568 -21.95 43.44 0.11
C ILE A 568 -21.90 44.74 0.92
N PRO A 569 -23.05 45.20 1.49
CA PRO A 569 -23.10 46.41 2.30
C PRO A 569 -22.28 46.27 3.62
N PRO A 570 -21.84 47.39 4.21
CA PRO A 570 -21.22 47.36 5.52
C PRO A 570 -22.23 47.00 6.61
N ALA A 571 -21.78 46.20 7.57
CA ALA A 571 -22.56 45.82 8.74
C ALA A 571 -21.82 46.22 10.02
N THR A 572 -22.60 46.55 11.07
CA THR A 572 -22.09 46.91 12.41
C THR A 572 -22.87 46.17 13.50
N ASP A 573 -22.41 46.27 14.75
CA ASP A 573 -23.09 45.69 15.93
C ASP A 573 -23.38 44.20 15.78
N PHE A 574 -22.36 43.43 15.47
CA PHE A 574 -22.46 41.97 15.34
C PHE A 574 -22.72 41.29 16.67
N HIS A 575 -23.72 40.40 16.71
CA HIS A 575 -23.98 39.54 17.83
C HIS A 575 -24.19 38.11 17.33
N THR A 576 -23.56 37.15 17.97
CA THR A 576 -23.63 35.73 17.62
C THR A 576 -24.02 34.91 18.81
N GLU A 577 -25.09 34.12 18.68
CA GLU A 577 -25.50 33.14 19.68
C GLU A 577 -25.27 31.72 19.14
N PRO A 578 -24.34 30.97 19.75
CA PRO A 578 -23.98 29.65 19.26
C PRO A 578 -25.17 28.68 19.20
N GLY A 579 -25.37 28.06 18.03
CA GLY A 579 -26.45 27.09 17.82
C GLY A 579 -27.83 27.71 17.50
N LEU A 580 -27.98 29.03 17.57
CA LEU A 580 -29.23 29.72 17.29
C LEU A 580 -29.13 30.62 16.04
N GLY A 581 -28.24 31.61 16.05
CA GLY A 581 -28.11 32.51 14.92
C GLY A 581 -27.19 33.70 15.13
N VAL A 582 -27.22 34.64 14.19
CA VAL A 582 -26.43 35.86 14.16
C VAL A 582 -27.30 37.06 13.88
N SER A 583 -26.88 38.24 14.35
CA SER A 583 -27.54 39.50 14.05
C SER A 583 -26.48 40.58 13.79
N ALA A 584 -26.84 41.55 12.95
CA ALA A 584 -26.06 42.75 12.74
C ALA A 584 -26.97 43.88 12.25
N VAL A 585 -26.49 45.12 12.36
CA VAL A 585 -27.16 46.30 11.78
C VAL A 585 -26.59 46.54 10.39
N VAL A 586 -27.42 46.41 9.38
CA VAL A 586 -27.10 46.63 7.97
C VAL A 586 -27.99 47.75 7.42
N GLU A 587 -27.38 48.78 6.85
CA GLU A 587 -28.08 49.95 6.28
C GLU A 587 -29.09 50.58 7.29
N GLY A 588 -28.76 50.54 8.58
CA GLY A 588 -29.61 51.12 9.65
C GLY A 588 -30.75 50.19 10.13
N ASN A 589 -30.91 49.01 9.55
CA ASN A 589 -31.90 48.03 9.94
C ASN A 589 -31.26 46.88 10.72
N LEU A 590 -31.90 46.40 11.78
CA LEU A 590 -31.49 45.18 12.46
C LEU A 590 -31.86 43.97 11.59
N VAL A 591 -30.88 43.22 11.18
CA VAL A 591 -31.02 41.97 10.43
C VAL A 591 -30.66 40.80 11.32
N LEU A 592 -31.56 39.85 11.42
CA LEU A 592 -31.41 38.60 12.17
C LEU A 592 -31.34 37.44 11.18
N LEU A 593 -30.39 36.54 11.40
CA LEU A 593 -30.19 35.34 10.56
C LEU A 593 -30.03 34.15 11.48
N GLY A 594 -30.87 33.10 11.35
CA GLY A 594 -30.79 31.93 12.23
C GLY A 594 -31.92 30.93 12.07
N ASN A 595 -32.04 30.01 13.02
CA ASN A 595 -33.12 29.02 13.06
C ASN A 595 -34.47 29.63 13.57
N CYS A 596 -35.54 28.83 13.59
CA CYS A 596 -36.85 29.25 14.07
C CYS A 596 -36.82 29.71 15.53
N ASP A 597 -36.03 29.03 16.36
CA ASP A 597 -35.93 29.38 17.78
C ASP A 597 -35.27 30.74 17.99
N TRP A 598 -34.27 31.07 17.18
CA TRP A 598 -33.61 32.38 17.21
C TRP A 598 -34.54 33.55 16.93
N LEU A 599 -35.36 33.39 15.87
CA LEU A 599 -36.34 34.43 15.54
C LEU A 599 -37.43 34.54 16.62
N SER A 600 -37.91 33.41 17.09
CA SER A 600 -38.93 33.34 18.19
C SER A 600 -38.39 33.97 19.47
N TRP A 601 -37.12 33.78 19.80
CA TRP A 601 -36.49 34.39 20.97
C TRP A 601 -36.47 35.93 20.90
N HIS A 602 -36.38 36.47 19.67
CA HIS A 602 -36.50 37.93 19.44
C HIS A 602 -37.94 38.42 19.25
N GLY A 603 -38.94 37.58 19.55
CA GLY A 603 -40.34 37.95 19.48
C GLY A 603 -40.92 38.05 18.05
N ILE A 604 -40.22 37.47 17.07
CA ILE A 604 -40.67 37.47 15.67
C ILE A 604 -41.62 36.28 15.46
N VAL A 605 -42.83 36.58 14.99
CA VAL A 605 -43.85 35.56 14.70
C VAL A 605 -43.57 34.94 13.34
N ILE A 606 -43.42 33.63 13.27
CA ILE A 606 -43.24 32.87 12.04
C ILE A 606 -44.58 32.31 11.59
N ASP A 607 -44.98 32.63 10.37
CA ASP A 607 -46.27 32.16 9.82
C ASP A 607 -46.22 30.63 9.58
N GLU A 608 -47.37 29.97 9.75
CA GLU A 608 -47.51 28.52 9.54
C GLU A 608 -47.08 28.07 8.15
N ASN A 609 -47.31 28.91 7.13
CA ASN A 609 -46.85 28.64 5.74
C ASN A 609 -45.32 28.63 5.64
N VAL A 610 -44.65 29.53 6.33
CA VAL A 610 -43.16 29.57 6.38
C VAL A 610 -42.65 28.35 7.10
N TYR A 611 -43.31 27.96 8.20
CA TYR A 611 -42.95 26.76 8.96
C TYR A 611 -43.06 25.49 8.10
N LYS A 612 -44.13 25.38 7.29
CA LYS A 612 -44.30 24.25 6.32
C LYS A 612 -43.24 24.27 5.24
N GLN A 613 -42.82 25.43 4.76
CA GLN A 613 -41.73 25.55 3.77
C GLN A 613 -40.37 25.15 4.39
N VAL A 614 -40.07 25.59 5.59
CA VAL A 614 -38.86 25.17 6.34
C VAL A 614 -38.85 23.65 6.53
N GLN A 615 -39.96 23.08 6.94
CA GLN A 615 -40.11 21.64 7.15
C GLN A 615 -39.90 20.85 5.87
N LYS A 616 -40.50 21.30 4.76
CA LYS A 616 -40.33 20.66 3.44
C LYS A 616 -38.87 20.69 2.98
N LEU A 617 -38.19 21.83 3.09
CA LEU A 617 -36.77 21.92 2.74
C LEU A 617 -35.87 21.08 3.66
N ALA A 618 -36.24 20.99 4.96
CA ALA A 618 -35.54 20.13 5.89
C ALA A 618 -35.75 18.62 5.58
N GLU A 619 -36.94 18.23 5.10
CA GLU A 619 -37.22 16.88 4.58
C GLU A 619 -36.38 16.54 3.34
N ASP A 620 -36.03 17.55 2.53
CA ASP A 620 -35.09 17.42 1.40
C ASP A 620 -33.60 17.35 1.84
N GLY A 621 -33.33 17.37 3.16
CA GLY A 621 -31.97 17.29 3.74
C GLY A 621 -31.21 18.62 3.72
N LYS A 622 -31.91 19.76 3.61
CA LYS A 622 -31.30 21.09 3.59
C LYS A 622 -31.34 21.72 4.99
N THR A 623 -30.27 22.45 5.32
CA THR A 623 -30.28 23.33 6.50
C THR A 623 -30.90 24.67 6.11
N VAL A 624 -31.99 25.03 6.77
CA VAL A 624 -32.71 26.27 6.47
C VAL A 624 -32.38 27.34 7.50
N VAL A 625 -31.93 28.49 6.99
CA VAL A 625 -31.65 29.69 7.78
C VAL A 625 -32.73 30.74 7.43
N LEU A 626 -33.45 31.19 8.42
CA LEU A 626 -34.44 32.26 8.28
C LEU A 626 -33.79 33.62 8.44
N MET A 627 -34.23 34.58 7.66
CA MET A 627 -33.81 35.97 7.80
C MET A 627 -34.99 36.86 8.17
N ALA A 628 -34.79 37.70 9.17
CA ALA A 628 -35.75 38.75 9.55
C ALA A 628 -35.07 40.11 9.45
N ILE A 629 -35.83 41.10 8.94
CA ILE A 629 -35.41 42.51 8.83
C ILE A 629 -36.39 43.37 9.57
N ALA A 630 -35.92 44.24 10.43
CA ALA A 630 -36.74 45.18 11.22
C ALA A 630 -37.97 44.52 11.90
N GLY A 631 -37.78 43.29 12.40
CA GLY A 631 -38.83 42.57 13.16
C GLY A 631 -39.81 41.74 12.31
N THR A 632 -39.63 41.64 10.99
CA THR A 632 -40.50 40.83 10.11
C THR A 632 -39.64 39.79 9.34
N VAL A 633 -40.18 38.56 9.17
CA VAL A 633 -39.52 37.52 8.39
C VAL A 633 -39.47 37.94 6.92
N ALA A 634 -38.28 38.08 6.41
CA ALA A 634 -38.01 38.57 5.05
C ALA A 634 -37.78 37.43 4.03
N GLY A 635 -37.23 36.32 4.45
CA GLY A 635 -36.99 35.22 3.58
C GLY A 635 -36.28 34.05 4.28
N LEU A 636 -35.93 33.03 3.49
CA LEU A 636 -35.19 31.89 3.94
C LEU A 636 -34.08 31.53 2.94
N ILE A 637 -32.99 31.04 3.45
CA ILE A 637 -31.85 30.53 2.67
C ILE A 637 -31.68 29.07 3.02
N ALA A 638 -31.76 28.19 2.05
CA ALA A 638 -31.49 26.76 2.22
C ALA A 638 -30.07 26.45 1.78
N ILE A 639 -29.36 25.74 2.61
CA ILE A 639 -27.97 25.39 2.44
C ILE A 639 -27.84 23.86 2.54
N GLN A 640 -27.13 23.24 1.62
CA GLN A 640 -26.94 21.82 1.59
C GLN A 640 -25.48 21.47 1.29
N ASP A 641 -24.98 20.47 2.01
CA ASP A 641 -23.74 19.81 1.63
C ASP A 641 -24.07 18.76 0.56
N THR A 642 -23.69 19.07 -0.69
CA THR A 642 -24.09 18.31 -1.87
C THR A 642 -23.31 16.98 -1.97
N LEU A 643 -24.02 15.94 -2.46
CA LEU A 643 -23.38 14.65 -2.77
C LEU A 643 -22.27 14.85 -3.82
N ARG A 644 -21.21 14.10 -3.67
CA ARG A 644 -20.15 14.00 -4.69
C ARG A 644 -20.73 13.42 -5.98
N PRO A 645 -20.29 13.88 -7.16
CA PRO A 645 -20.83 13.43 -8.44
C PRO A 645 -20.73 11.92 -8.67
N ASP A 646 -19.69 11.29 -8.09
CA ASP A 646 -19.40 9.86 -8.23
C ASP A 646 -19.95 8.99 -7.09
N ALA A 647 -20.56 9.60 -6.05
CA ALA A 647 -21.00 8.88 -4.86
C ALA A 647 -22.01 7.75 -5.17
N LYS A 648 -23.07 8.06 -5.95
CA LYS A 648 -24.07 7.07 -6.31
C LYS A 648 -23.48 5.93 -7.13
N ALA A 649 -22.66 6.25 -8.13
CA ALA A 649 -22.02 5.23 -8.96
C ALA A 649 -21.06 4.32 -8.17
N ALA A 650 -20.36 4.88 -7.17
CA ALA A 650 -19.50 4.12 -6.28
C ALA A 650 -20.31 3.17 -5.38
N VAL A 651 -21.38 3.67 -4.76
CA VAL A 651 -22.29 2.87 -3.93
C VAL A 651 -22.90 1.72 -4.73
N ASP A 652 -23.43 2.00 -5.92
CA ASP A 652 -24.01 0.97 -6.79
C ASP A 652 -23.01 -0.12 -7.16
N LYS A 653 -21.77 0.25 -7.51
CA LYS A 653 -20.71 -0.70 -7.83
C LYS A 653 -20.34 -1.56 -6.62
N LEU A 654 -20.24 -0.99 -5.41
CA LEU A 654 -19.94 -1.74 -4.18
C LEU A 654 -21.05 -2.77 -3.89
N ARG A 655 -22.33 -2.38 -4.03
CA ARG A 655 -23.46 -3.30 -3.88
C ARG A 655 -23.42 -4.43 -4.92
N HIS A 656 -23.09 -4.13 -6.18
CA HIS A 656 -22.91 -5.14 -7.23
C HIS A 656 -21.74 -6.10 -6.95
N MET A 657 -20.75 -5.66 -6.16
CA MET A 657 -19.65 -6.53 -5.69
C MET A 657 -20.04 -7.41 -4.49
N GLY A 658 -21.31 -7.38 -4.07
CA GLY A 658 -21.87 -8.16 -2.98
C GLY A 658 -21.59 -7.57 -1.59
N LEU A 659 -21.21 -6.29 -1.50
CA LEU A 659 -20.98 -5.61 -0.22
C LEU A 659 -22.26 -4.95 0.29
N ARG A 660 -22.49 -5.05 1.60
CA ARG A 660 -23.49 -4.23 2.29
C ARG A 660 -22.94 -2.83 2.46
N VAL A 661 -23.63 -1.82 1.94
CA VAL A 661 -23.21 -0.41 2.05
C VAL A 661 -24.09 0.30 3.06
N MET A 662 -23.47 0.92 4.06
CA MET A 662 -24.16 1.61 5.16
C MET A 662 -23.72 3.07 5.24
N LEU A 663 -24.64 3.92 5.70
CA LEU A 663 -24.41 5.34 5.98
C LEU A 663 -24.36 5.56 7.50
N LEU A 664 -23.29 6.16 8.00
CA LEU A 664 -23.12 6.58 9.39
C LEU A 664 -23.02 8.10 9.45
N SER A 665 -23.88 8.75 10.21
CA SER A 665 -23.91 10.22 10.29
C SER A 665 -24.20 10.74 11.69
N GLY A 666 -23.56 11.85 12.04
CA GLY A 666 -23.91 12.64 13.24
C GLY A 666 -25.14 13.52 13.08
N ASP A 667 -25.63 13.68 11.87
CA ASP A 667 -26.77 14.53 11.55
C ASP A 667 -28.11 13.95 12.00
N THR A 668 -29.14 14.77 11.90
CA THR A 668 -30.52 14.36 12.19
C THR A 668 -30.95 13.20 11.27
N PRO A 669 -31.83 12.33 11.74
CA PRO A 669 -32.34 11.22 10.94
C PRO A 669 -32.93 11.68 9.59
N THR A 670 -33.64 12.79 9.58
CA THR A 670 -34.26 13.36 8.37
C THR A 670 -33.21 13.69 7.29
N ALA A 671 -32.13 14.37 7.68
CA ALA A 671 -31.03 14.71 6.77
C ALA A 671 -30.26 13.48 6.28
N ALA A 672 -30.05 12.51 7.15
CA ALA A 672 -29.36 11.26 6.79
C ALA A 672 -30.20 10.41 5.81
N PHE A 673 -31.52 10.27 6.07
CA PHE A 673 -32.42 9.55 5.17
C PHE A 673 -32.58 10.23 3.81
N ALA A 674 -32.59 11.57 3.74
CA ALA A 674 -32.64 12.29 2.47
C ALA A 674 -31.43 11.93 1.56
N ILE A 675 -30.23 11.90 2.14
CA ILE A 675 -29.01 11.49 1.42
C ILE A 675 -29.05 10.00 1.04
N ALA A 676 -29.50 9.14 1.96
CA ALA A 676 -29.63 7.71 1.74
C ALA A 676 -30.58 7.40 0.56
N ASN A 677 -31.71 8.09 0.49
CA ASN A 677 -32.66 7.94 -0.61
C ASN A 677 -32.05 8.33 -1.96
N GLN A 678 -31.26 9.42 -2.02
CA GLN A 678 -30.55 9.81 -3.24
C GLN A 678 -29.54 8.75 -3.69
N LEU A 679 -28.92 8.05 -2.74
CA LEU A 679 -27.96 6.96 -2.99
C LEU A 679 -28.65 5.61 -3.24
N GLY A 680 -29.94 5.50 -3.00
CA GLY A 680 -30.71 4.25 -3.12
C GLY A 680 -30.40 3.24 -1.98
N LEU A 681 -30.05 3.74 -0.80
CA LEU A 681 -29.83 2.92 0.40
C LEU A 681 -31.14 2.68 1.14
N ASP A 682 -31.29 1.49 1.72
CA ASP A 682 -32.44 1.16 2.54
C ASP A 682 -32.35 1.83 3.92
N THR A 683 -33.49 2.10 4.55
CA THR A 683 -33.53 2.71 5.88
C THR A 683 -32.80 1.88 6.95
N ALA A 684 -32.75 0.57 6.77
CA ALA A 684 -32.02 -0.36 7.66
C ALA A 684 -30.49 -0.21 7.58
N ASP A 685 -29.98 0.42 6.53
CA ASP A 685 -28.55 0.65 6.29
C ASP A 685 -28.11 2.07 6.66
N VAL A 686 -28.98 2.83 7.36
CA VAL A 686 -28.70 4.19 7.82
C VAL A 686 -28.63 4.25 9.33
N ILE A 687 -27.55 4.77 9.88
CA ILE A 687 -27.35 5.02 11.29
C ILE A 687 -27.11 6.52 11.47
N ALA A 688 -28.12 7.22 12.00
CA ALA A 688 -28.11 8.67 12.15
C ALA A 688 -27.98 9.10 13.61
N ALA A 689 -27.75 10.40 13.84
CA ALA A 689 -27.64 11.04 15.16
C ALA A 689 -26.54 10.42 16.05
N VAL A 690 -25.44 9.96 15.46
CA VAL A 690 -24.32 9.34 16.19
C VAL A 690 -23.25 10.39 16.48
N PRO A 691 -23.03 10.75 17.75
CA PRO A 691 -21.94 11.65 18.10
C PRO A 691 -20.58 11.08 17.69
N PRO A 692 -19.58 11.93 17.37
CA PRO A 692 -18.25 11.47 16.95
C PRO A 692 -17.61 10.45 17.88
N ALA A 693 -17.71 10.66 19.19
CA ALA A 693 -17.17 9.77 20.22
C ALA A 693 -17.79 8.35 20.19
N LYS A 694 -19.01 8.19 19.66
CA LYS A 694 -19.71 6.90 19.60
C LYS A 694 -19.60 6.18 18.26
N LYS A 695 -19.03 6.81 17.23
CA LYS A 695 -18.88 6.16 15.92
C LYS A 695 -18.07 4.85 16.00
N ALA A 696 -17.02 4.82 16.82
CA ALA A 696 -16.23 3.59 17.04
C ALA A 696 -17.04 2.46 17.69
N GLU A 697 -17.93 2.78 18.66
CA GLU A 697 -18.82 1.80 19.30
C GLU A 697 -19.80 1.20 18.29
N VAL A 698 -20.32 2.01 17.36
CA VAL A 698 -21.18 1.54 16.28
C VAL A 698 -20.45 0.57 15.38
N ILE A 699 -19.22 0.89 14.94
CA ILE A 699 -18.41 -0.02 14.14
C ILE A 699 -18.16 -1.33 14.89
N GLN A 700 -17.80 -1.26 16.17
CA GLN A 700 -17.61 -2.44 17.01
C GLN A 700 -18.89 -3.29 17.13
N SER A 701 -20.05 -2.67 17.22
CA SER A 701 -21.33 -3.38 17.26
C SER A 701 -21.63 -4.10 15.94
N LEU A 702 -21.28 -3.50 14.79
CA LEU A 702 -21.44 -4.11 13.48
C LEU A 702 -20.52 -5.32 13.31
N GLN A 703 -19.29 -5.25 13.81
CA GLN A 703 -18.34 -6.37 13.82
C GLN A 703 -18.82 -7.55 14.68
N ASN A 704 -19.59 -7.28 15.76
CA ASN A 704 -20.02 -8.29 16.72
C ASN A 704 -21.46 -8.81 16.48
N ARG A 705 -22.21 -8.23 15.54
CA ARG A 705 -23.65 -8.43 15.37
C ARG A 705 -24.10 -9.87 15.06
N GLU A 706 -23.16 -10.73 14.62
CA GLU A 706 -23.47 -12.13 14.22
C GLU A 706 -23.14 -13.17 15.32
N ILE A 707 -22.60 -12.75 16.47
CA ILE A 707 -22.27 -13.68 17.57
C ILE A 707 -23.51 -14.20 18.29
N GLU A 708 -24.66 -13.51 18.19
CA GLU A 708 -25.89 -13.91 18.88
C GLU A 708 -26.73 -14.99 18.17
N THR A 709 -26.46 -15.27 16.90
CA THR A 709 -27.15 -16.33 16.14
C THR A 709 -26.16 -17.28 15.50
N SER A 710 -25.71 -18.26 16.30
CA SER A 710 -25.08 -19.55 15.92
C SER A 710 -24.26 -19.62 14.60
N ALA A 711 -22.94 -19.81 14.72
CA ALA A 711 -22.01 -20.46 13.76
C ALA A 711 -21.63 -19.69 12.50
N GLU A 712 -21.94 -18.40 12.33
CA GLU A 712 -21.43 -17.64 11.19
C GLU A 712 -20.16 -16.85 11.56
N PRO A 713 -19.21 -16.67 10.59
CA PRO A 713 -17.96 -15.98 10.85
C PRO A 713 -18.21 -14.48 11.15
N LYS A 714 -17.37 -13.91 12.01
CA LYS A 714 -17.34 -12.49 12.34
C LYS A 714 -17.38 -11.63 11.07
N SER A 715 -18.29 -10.63 11.01
CA SER A 715 -18.37 -9.71 9.87
C SER A 715 -17.12 -8.83 9.78
N VAL A 716 -16.58 -8.69 8.58
CA VAL A 716 -15.44 -7.80 8.30
C VAL A 716 -15.96 -6.46 7.81
N VAL A 717 -15.72 -5.41 8.61
CA VAL A 717 -16.27 -4.08 8.41
C VAL A 717 -15.19 -3.10 7.98
N ALA A 718 -15.42 -2.38 6.86
CA ALA A 718 -14.62 -1.23 6.47
C ALA A 718 -15.33 0.08 6.85
N MET A 719 -14.55 1.09 7.27
CA MET A 719 -15.00 2.47 7.49
C MET A 719 -14.32 3.40 6.50
N VAL A 720 -15.09 4.25 5.84
CA VAL A 720 -14.61 5.31 4.93
C VAL A 720 -14.92 6.66 5.56
N GLY A 721 -13.90 7.50 5.77
CA GLY A 721 -14.04 8.80 6.41
C GLY A 721 -12.94 9.79 5.98
N ASP A 722 -13.10 11.07 6.37
CA ASP A 722 -12.17 12.15 6.00
C ASP A 722 -11.62 12.95 7.20
N GLY A 723 -12.25 12.88 8.37
CA GLY A 723 -12.03 13.82 9.46
C GLY A 723 -11.33 13.26 10.69
N ILE A 724 -10.92 14.19 11.57
CA ILE A 724 -10.43 13.87 12.93
C ILE A 724 -11.50 13.12 13.71
N ASN A 725 -12.77 13.45 13.48
CA ASN A 725 -13.92 12.84 14.14
C ASN A 725 -14.09 11.36 13.81
N ASP A 726 -13.55 10.92 12.67
CA ASP A 726 -13.67 9.55 12.19
C ASP A 726 -12.46 8.69 12.53
N ALA A 727 -11.34 9.29 12.96
CA ALA A 727 -10.11 8.55 13.27
C ALA A 727 -10.32 7.39 14.27
N PRO A 728 -11.12 7.54 15.36
CA PRO A 728 -11.43 6.41 16.24
C PRO A 728 -12.22 5.29 15.53
N ALA A 729 -13.15 5.65 14.64
CA ALA A 729 -13.95 4.68 13.89
C ALA A 729 -13.13 3.99 12.79
N LEU A 730 -12.23 4.73 12.10
CA LEU A 730 -11.27 4.20 11.15
C LEU A 730 -10.31 3.20 11.79
N SER A 731 -9.83 3.50 13.00
CA SER A 731 -8.97 2.61 13.78
C SER A 731 -9.70 1.37 14.31
N GLN A 732 -10.98 1.50 14.68
CA GLN A 732 -11.79 0.40 15.20
C GLN A 732 -12.21 -0.57 14.09
N ALA A 733 -12.44 -0.08 12.88
CA ALA A 733 -12.82 -0.90 11.74
C ALA A 733 -11.75 -1.95 11.41
N ASP A 734 -12.14 -3.07 10.80
CA ASP A 734 -11.16 -4.04 10.29
C ASP A 734 -10.30 -3.45 9.17
N ILE A 735 -10.88 -2.47 8.43
CA ILE A 735 -10.21 -1.73 7.37
C ILE A 735 -10.65 -0.27 7.45
N GLY A 736 -9.72 0.63 7.79
CA GLY A 736 -9.92 2.08 7.69
C GLY A 736 -9.52 2.59 6.30
N ILE A 737 -10.37 3.39 5.65
CA ILE A 737 -10.12 4.01 4.35
C ILE A 737 -10.25 5.53 4.51
N ALA A 738 -9.17 6.27 4.31
CA ALA A 738 -9.13 7.73 4.39
C ALA A 738 -9.06 8.35 2.99
N LEU A 739 -9.84 9.43 2.77
CA LEU A 739 -9.80 10.26 1.57
C LEU A 739 -8.61 11.25 1.63
N HIS A 740 -8.22 11.80 0.47
CA HIS A 740 -7.12 12.78 0.38
C HIS A 740 -7.33 14.04 1.24
N THR A 741 -8.56 14.48 1.40
CA THR A 741 -8.93 15.62 2.26
C THR A 741 -8.86 15.29 3.75
N ALA A 742 -8.57 14.03 4.08
CA ALA A 742 -8.47 13.58 5.47
C ALA A 742 -7.33 14.29 6.22
N THR A 743 -7.54 14.48 7.52
CA THR A 743 -6.52 15.04 8.39
C THR A 743 -5.33 14.09 8.56
N ASP A 744 -4.17 14.63 8.92
CA ASP A 744 -2.95 13.83 9.15
C ASP A 744 -3.22 12.66 10.13
N VAL A 745 -4.05 12.87 11.16
CA VAL A 745 -4.44 11.83 12.13
C VAL A 745 -5.26 10.71 11.46
N ALA A 746 -6.22 11.05 10.58
CA ALA A 746 -7.03 10.07 9.87
C ALA A 746 -6.17 9.30 8.85
N ILE A 747 -5.24 10.00 8.17
CA ILE A 747 -4.27 9.37 7.27
C ILE A 747 -3.38 8.39 8.04
N GLU A 748 -2.92 8.73 9.23
CA GLU A 748 -2.05 7.86 10.03
C GLU A 748 -2.77 6.59 10.49
N THR A 749 -4.03 6.71 10.90
CA THR A 749 -4.84 5.60 11.43
C THR A 749 -5.44 4.69 10.35
N ALA A 750 -5.73 5.20 9.16
CA ALA A 750 -6.33 4.40 8.09
C ALA A 750 -5.38 3.33 7.54
N ASP A 751 -5.92 2.21 7.09
CA ASP A 751 -5.19 1.12 6.42
C ASP A 751 -5.02 1.38 4.90
N ILE A 752 -5.95 2.11 4.29
CA ILE A 752 -5.92 2.54 2.90
C ILE A 752 -6.07 4.05 2.86
N VAL A 753 -5.19 4.74 2.12
CA VAL A 753 -5.27 6.18 1.89
C VAL A 753 -5.44 6.44 0.40
N LEU A 754 -6.46 7.22 0.06
CA LEU A 754 -6.76 7.61 -1.31
C LEU A 754 -6.17 9.00 -1.57
N MET A 755 -5.26 9.11 -2.52
CA MET A 755 -4.58 10.37 -2.85
C MET A 755 -5.46 11.31 -3.71
N ARG A 756 -6.54 10.79 -4.26
CA ARG A 756 -7.53 11.56 -5.01
C ARG A 756 -8.80 11.72 -4.19
N ASN A 757 -9.49 12.81 -4.43
CA ASN A 757 -10.75 13.09 -3.77
C ASN A 757 -11.93 12.48 -4.55
N CYS A 758 -11.86 11.18 -4.82
CA CYS A 758 -12.79 10.45 -5.68
C CYS A 758 -13.24 9.13 -5.01
N LEU A 759 -14.56 8.94 -4.86
CA LEU A 759 -15.13 7.73 -4.23
C LEU A 759 -14.99 6.49 -5.11
N SER A 760 -14.83 6.65 -6.42
CA SER A 760 -14.54 5.53 -7.34
C SER A 760 -13.21 4.84 -7.00
N ASP A 761 -12.31 5.52 -6.28
CA ASP A 761 -11.05 4.96 -5.81
C ASP A 761 -11.24 3.97 -4.67
N VAL A 762 -12.29 4.13 -3.86
CA VAL A 762 -12.69 3.10 -2.87
C VAL A 762 -12.99 1.80 -3.59
N VAL A 763 -13.80 1.86 -4.65
CA VAL A 763 -14.14 0.69 -5.48
C VAL A 763 -12.89 0.05 -6.08
N THR A 764 -12.02 0.87 -6.66
CA THR A 764 -10.78 0.43 -7.32
C THR A 764 -9.82 -0.21 -6.32
N SER A 765 -9.70 0.35 -5.11
CA SER A 765 -8.86 -0.20 -4.04
C SER A 765 -9.31 -1.60 -3.60
N ILE A 766 -10.63 -1.81 -3.48
CA ILE A 766 -11.22 -3.11 -3.12
C ILE A 766 -11.03 -4.11 -4.27
N GLN A 767 -11.29 -3.72 -5.52
CA GLN A 767 -11.10 -4.59 -6.69
C GLN A 767 -9.64 -5.03 -6.84
N LEU A 768 -8.70 -4.10 -6.73
CA LEU A 768 -7.27 -4.39 -6.82
C LEU A 768 -6.78 -5.29 -5.68
N SER A 769 -7.26 -5.04 -4.46
CA SER A 769 -6.94 -5.86 -3.30
C SER A 769 -7.44 -7.30 -3.47
N ARG A 770 -8.70 -7.48 -3.92
CA ARG A 770 -9.29 -8.79 -4.23
C ARG A 770 -8.52 -9.50 -5.36
N ALA A 771 -8.18 -8.77 -6.43
CA ALA A 771 -7.38 -9.30 -7.54
C ALA A 771 -5.99 -9.75 -7.08
N THR A 772 -5.33 -8.94 -6.24
CA THR A 772 -4.00 -9.26 -5.68
C THR A 772 -4.07 -10.51 -4.81
N PHE A 773 -5.04 -10.59 -3.91
CA PHE A 773 -5.21 -11.75 -3.04
C PHE A 773 -5.53 -13.03 -3.82
N ASN A 774 -6.35 -12.94 -4.87
CA ASN A 774 -6.61 -14.07 -5.76
C ASN A 774 -5.33 -14.56 -6.46
N LYS A 775 -4.41 -13.64 -6.82
CA LYS A 775 -3.08 -14.02 -7.33
C LYS A 775 -2.23 -14.72 -6.27
N ILE A 776 -2.29 -14.27 -5.02
CA ILE A 776 -1.62 -14.97 -3.90
C ILE A 776 -2.15 -16.42 -3.80
N ARG A 777 -3.46 -16.63 -3.81
CA ARG A 777 -4.08 -17.96 -3.76
C ARG A 777 -3.66 -18.85 -4.94
N GLN A 778 -3.68 -18.30 -6.16
CA GLN A 778 -3.23 -19.01 -7.36
C GLN A 778 -1.75 -19.41 -7.25
N ASN A 779 -0.89 -18.48 -6.81
CA ASN A 779 0.53 -18.75 -6.64
C ASN A 779 0.81 -19.83 -5.60
N LEU A 780 0.13 -19.78 -4.46
CA LEU A 780 0.22 -20.80 -3.41
C LEU A 780 -0.27 -22.16 -3.93
N PHE A 781 -1.39 -22.18 -4.63
CA PHE A 781 -1.92 -23.42 -5.24
C PHE A 781 -0.87 -24.05 -6.17
N TRP A 782 -0.31 -23.29 -7.10
CA TRP A 782 0.71 -23.81 -8.01
C TRP A 782 1.97 -24.25 -7.29
N ALA A 783 2.45 -23.46 -6.30
CA ALA A 783 3.62 -23.79 -5.51
C ALA A 783 3.46 -25.13 -4.77
N PHE A 784 2.25 -25.44 -4.26
CA PHE A 784 1.96 -26.73 -3.64
C PHE A 784 1.74 -27.83 -4.68
N ALA A 785 1.04 -27.58 -5.77
CA ALA A 785 0.71 -28.55 -6.79
C ALA A 785 1.98 -29.15 -7.42
N TYR A 786 2.97 -28.31 -7.75
CA TYR A 786 4.25 -28.79 -8.29
C TYR A 786 4.96 -29.77 -7.35
N ASN A 787 4.97 -29.47 -6.04
CA ASN A 787 5.61 -30.33 -5.06
C ASN A 787 4.80 -31.61 -4.79
N THR A 788 3.47 -31.49 -4.66
CA THR A 788 2.58 -32.63 -4.40
C THR A 788 2.61 -33.66 -5.52
N LEU A 789 2.69 -33.21 -6.78
CA LEU A 789 2.83 -34.08 -7.94
C LEU A 789 4.28 -34.52 -8.18
N GLY A 790 5.23 -33.62 -7.97
CA GLY A 790 6.63 -33.84 -8.25
C GLY A 790 7.31 -34.84 -7.30
N ILE A 791 6.97 -34.80 -6.00
CA ILE A 791 7.60 -35.72 -5.02
C ILE A 791 7.30 -37.18 -5.30
N PRO A 792 6.06 -37.65 -5.52
CA PRO A 792 5.77 -39.03 -5.89
C PRO A 792 6.42 -39.44 -7.21
N LEU A 793 6.44 -38.55 -8.21
CA LEU A 793 7.11 -38.82 -9.49
C LEU A 793 8.62 -39.00 -9.29
N ALA A 794 9.26 -38.14 -8.52
CA ALA A 794 10.69 -38.24 -8.21
C ALA A 794 10.99 -39.46 -7.33
N ALA A 795 10.07 -39.85 -6.44
CA ALA A 795 10.17 -41.06 -5.62
C ALA A 795 10.04 -42.34 -6.44
N GLY A 796 9.73 -42.28 -7.75
CA GLY A 796 9.67 -43.40 -8.62
C GLY A 796 8.35 -44.17 -8.59
N ILE A 797 7.22 -43.54 -8.24
CA ILE A 797 5.90 -44.21 -8.18
C ILE A 797 5.46 -44.79 -9.54
N LEU A 798 5.88 -44.16 -10.66
CA LEU A 798 5.59 -44.62 -12.01
C LEU A 798 6.64 -45.54 -12.59
N LEU A 799 7.71 -45.84 -11.86
CA LEU A 799 8.79 -46.67 -12.35
C LEU A 799 8.37 -48.11 -12.59
N PRO A 800 7.57 -48.78 -11.69
CA PRO A 800 7.14 -50.14 -11.94
C PRO A 800 6.12 -50.31 -13.09
N SER A 801 5.29 -49.31 -13.33
CA SER A 801 4.15 -49.42 -14.28
C SER A 801 4.43 -48.78 -15.64
N LEU A 802 5.08 -47.63 -15.67
CA LEU A 802 5.34 -46.83 -16.89
C LEU A 802 6.82 -46.73 -17.24
N HIS A 803 7.71 -47.37 -16.45
CA HIS A 803 9.16 -47.26 -16.61
C HIS A 803 9.68 -45.83 -16.69
N PHE A 804 8.93 -44.91 -16.05
CA PHE A 804 9.26 -43.48 -16.05
C PHE A 804 9.99 -43.11 -14.76
N VAL A 805 11.12 -42.41 -14.93
CA VAL A 805 11.94 -41.89 -13.85
C VAL A 805 12.17 -40.40 -14.08
N LEU A 806 11.91 -39.60 -13.07
CA LEU A 806 12.29 -38.18 -13.09
C LEU A 806 13.75 -38.06 -12.64
N SER A 807 14.65 -37.69 -13.57
CA SER A 807 16.06 -37.51 -13.25
C SER A 807 16.25 -36.31 -12.29
N PRO A 808 17.34 -36.27 -11.48
CA PRO A 808 17.67 -35.12 -10.65
C PRO A 808 17.78 -33.82 -11.44
N ALA A 809 18.30 -33.84 -12.66
CA ALA A 809 18.35 -32.69 -13.56
C ALA A 809 16.94 -32.24 -14.02
N GLY A 810 16.07 -33.19 -14.38
CA GLY A 810 14.65 -32.94 -14.69
C GLY A 810 13.89 -32.34 -13.50
N ALA A 811 14.17 -32.82 -12.30
CA ALA A 811 13.64 -32.28 -11.05
C ALA A 811 14.07 -30.82 -10.83
N ALA A 812 15.35 -30.50 -11.11
CA ALA A 812 15.87 -29.14 -11.01
C ALA A 812 15.24 -28.19 -12.05
N ALA A 813 15.02 -28.68 -13.28
CA ALA A 813 14.34 -27.92 -14.32
C ALA A 813 12.88 -27.61 -13.94
N LEU A 814 12.14 -28.59 -13.42
CA LEU A 814 10.77 -28.44 -12.95
C LEU A 814 10.68 -27.40 -11.81
N MET A 815 11.63 -27.45 -10.88
CA MET A 815 11.72 -26.47 -9.77
C MET A 815 11.97 -25.05 -10.28
N ALA A 816 12.91 -24.89 -11.23
CA ALA A 816 13.20 -23.58 -11.84
C ALA A 816 11.96 -23.02 -12.54
N PHE A 817 11.23 -23.85 -13.29
CA PHE A 817 9.98 -23.48 -13.95
C PHE A 817 8.88 -23.07 -12.96
N SER A 818 8.72 -23.79 -11.86
CA SER A 818 7.77 -23.47 -10.81
C SER A 818 7.99 -22.04 -10.24
N SER A 819 9.24 -21.69 -9.93
CA SER A 819 9.56 -20.34 -9.42
C SER A 819 9.28 -19.24 -10.44
N VAL A 820 9.65 -19.46 -11.71
CA VAL A 820 9.39 -18.49 -12.79
C VAL A 820 7.90 -18.33 -13.05
N SER A 821 7.11 -19.42 -13.02
CA SER A 821 5.66 -19.37 -13.25
C SER A 821 4.94 -18.52 -12.21
N VAL A 822 5.29 -18.66 -10.92
CA VAL A 822 4.71 -17.88 -9.81
C VAL A 822 5.01 -16.38 -9.96
N VAL A 823 6.25 -16.02 -10.28
CA VAL A 823 6.61 -14.60 -10.48
C VAL A 823 5.92 -14.03 -11.72
N THR A 824 5.86 -14.78 -12.80
CA THR A 824 5.19 -14.37 -14.05
C THR A 824 3.68 -14.18 -13.81
N ASN A 825 3.03 -15.11 -13.06
CA ASN A 825 1.62 -14.97 -12.71
C ASN A 825 1.35 -13.71 -11.88
N SER A 826 2.25 -13.35 -10.97
CA SER A 826 2.14 -12.09 -10.21
C SER A 826 2.26 -10.87 -11.12
N LEU A 827 3.18 -10.88 -12.11
CA LEU A 827 3.36 -9.80 -13.07
C LEU A 827 2.16 -9.60 -14.00
N ILE A 828 1.36 -10.65 -14.26
CA ILE A 828 0.10 -10.52 -15.03
C ILE A 828 -0.88 -9.54 -14.38
N LEU A 829 -0.79 -9.33 -13.06
CA LEU A 829 -1.61 -8.33 -12.36
C LEU A 829 -1.45 -6.91 -12.94
N ARG A 830 -0.32 -6.59 -13.57
CA ARG A 830 -0.14 -5.31 -14.27
C ARG A 830 -1.12 -5.07 -15.41
N ARG A 831 -1.68 -6.13 -16.00
CA ARG A 831 -2.74 -5.98 -17.00
C ARG A 831 -4.03 -5.39 -16.43
N PHE A 832 -4.23 -5.50 -15.11
CA PHE A 832 -5.33 -4.83 -14.42
C PHE A 832 -5.25 -3.29 -14.52
N SER A 833 -4.05 -2.74 -14.79
CA SER A 833 -3.88 -1.29 -14.96
C SER A 833 -4.46 -0.75 -16.27
N HIS A 834 -4.76 -1.60 -17.25
CA HIS A 834 -5.23 -1.20 -18.58
C HIS A 834 -6.72 -1.48 -18.78
N SER A 835 -7.42 -2.07 -17.80
CA SER A 835 -8.86 -2.28 -17.77
C SER A 835 -9.52 -1.37 -16.73
#